data_1847223d1231c044b276dd4b6dc06b6f
#
_entry.id   1847223d1231c044b276dd4b6dc06b6f
#
_cell.length_a   1.000
_cell.length_b   1.000
_cell.length_c   1.000
_cell.angle_alpha   90.00
_cell.angle_beta   90.00
_cell.angle_gamma   90.00
#
_symmetry.space_group_name_H-M   'P 1'
#
loop_
_entity.id
_entity.type
_entity.pdbx_description
1 polymer ?
#
loop_
_entity_poly.entity_id
_entity_poly.type
_entity_poly.pdbx_seq_one_letter_code
_entity_poly.pdbx_strand_id
1 'polypeptide(L)'
;MIVNPNFLPVTPEECSGQPDFVFVNGDAYVDHPSFAAAIISRVLESRGFTVAMLCQPDWRSAEPFKRFGKPRLAFLVCAGNIDSMVAHYTAAKKRRSEDYYSPGCRAGLRPDRATIVYCNRIREAYGDVPILIGGLEASLRRAAHYDYWGDNVRRSILVDSRADILMYGMGERAVVRLAELLDKGVPVKKIHDVRGTAYLTKPGDKLAFPCAEGLDEDGQPNGYTYEELKTDRQAYARAFRVQYWNNDAINGKAVVEYYDDKMLVINPPQPPLERDELDAVYALPYARTYHPMYESMGGVPAITEVRFSITHNRGCFGGCNFCAIAFHQGRAVRSRSVESCVEEGRLLASLPDFKGYIHDVGGPTANFRNPACEKQLEHGVCPNRRCLFPKPCPNLRADHSEYVDLLERLEAIPGVKKVFIRSGIRFDYLLADPKDDFFKKLVRDHVSGQLKVAPEHCAPNALRMMGKPPVEVYDRFREKFFRLSAECGKEQYLVPYLMSSHPGCTMDDAAHLAVYMKRIGLDPEQVQDFYPTPGTASTVMYYTGLDPFTGKEVYTATDYHEKQLQRALLQWKRPENRRKIREAMDYCTEAGRRDLEELLAGSPGIHDPARQGKQKEARPSNDRPAKDRPAKDRPAKDLPAKDRPAKDRPAKEQSSGDRSRNSRSGSGKAAYSPRNSGSPQKKGKKSGR
;
A
#
# COMPACT_ATOMS: atom_id res chain seq x y z
N MET A 1 21.76 18.85 -4.11
CA MET A 1 20.79 18.65 -3.02
C MET A 1 21.45 18.97 -1.66
N ILE A 2 20.73 19.58 -0.77
CA ILE A 2 21.23 19.98 0.56
C ILE A 2 20.41 19.22 1.60
N VAL A 3 21.08 18.61 2.59
CA VAL A 3 20.38 18.08 3.77
C VAL A 3 20.08 19.25 4.67
N ASN A 4 18.81 19.48 4.96
CA ASN A 4 18.39 20.49 5.92
C ASN A 4 18.34 19.87 7.32
N PRO A 5 19.21 20.27 8.26
CA PRO A 5 19.14 19.79 9.64
C PRO A 5 17.90 20.33 10.38
N ASN A 6 17.25 21.35 9.82
CA ASN A 6 16.09 21.98 10.44
C ASN A 6 14.81 21.29 9.98
N PHE A 7 14.12 20.69 10.93
CA PHE A 7 12.78 20.17 10.71
C PHE A 7 11.76 21.30 10.62
N LEU A 8 10.59 21.02 10.03
CA LEU A 8 9.46 21.95 10.15
C LEU A 8 8.95 21.96 11.60
N PRO A 9 8.35 23.08 12.06
CA PRO A 9 7.90 23.24 13.44
C PRO A 9 7.00 22.10 13.93
N VAL A 10 7.31 21.56 15.11
CA VAL A 10 6.50 20.57 15.83
C VAL A 10 5.94 21.09 17.15
N THR A 11 6.40 22.29 17.57
CA THR A 11 5.89 23.03 18.73
C THR A 11 5.53 24.46 18.35
N PRO A 12 4.63 25.14 19.10
CA PRO A 12 4.28 26.54 18.83
C PRO A 12 5.46 27.50 18.90
N GLU A 13 6.43 27.22 19.79
CA GLU A 13 7.63 28.06 20.02
C GLU A 13 8.58 28.06 18.82
N GLU A 14 8.54 26.99 18.00
CA GLU A 14 9.31 26.89 16.75
C GLU A 14 8.66 27.65 15.59
N CYS A 15 7.39 28.04 15.73
CA CYS A 15 6.68 28.80 14.70
C CYS A 15 7.03 30.29 14.79
N SER A 16 7.30 30.92 13.64
CA SER A 16 7.48 32.37 13.53
C SER A 16 6.15 33.16 13.51
N GLY A 17 5.14 32.66 14.22
CA GLY A 17 3.78 33.22 14.28
C GLY A 17 2.71 32.20 13.96
N GLN A 18 1.52 32.64 13.55
CA GLN A 18 0.43 31.76 13.17
C GLN A 18 0.78 30.99 11.89
N PRO A 19 0.81 29.65 11.89
CA PRO A 19 1.12 28.88 10.69
C PRO A 19 0.02 29.01 9.64
N ASP A 20 0.39 29.02 8.36
CA ASP A 20 -0.55 28.96 7.26
C ASP A 20 -1.30 27.65 7.24
N PHE A 21 -0.57 26.55 7.46
CA PHE A 21 -1.13 25.21 7.51
C PHE A 21 -0.69 24.49 8.78
N VAL A 22 -1.62 23.71 9.36
CA VAL A 22 -1.30 22.68 10.36
C VAL A 22 -1.50 21.32 9.68
N PHE A 23 -0.41 20.56 9.54
CA PHE A 23 -0.42 19.24 8.92
C PHE A 23 -0.61 18.15 9.99
N VAL A 24 -1.79 17.54 10.04
CA VAL A 24 -2.12 16.42 10.92
C VAL A 24 -1.81 15.10 10.22
N ASN A 25 -0.85 14.36 10.76
CA ASN A 25 -0.33 13.14 10.16
C ASN A 25 -0.50 11.92 11.09
N GLY A 26 -0.94 10.79 10.53
CA GLY A 26 -1.06 9.52 11.25
C GLY A 26 0.24 8.80 11.52
N ASP A 27 1.32 9.13 10.83
CA ASP A 27 2.68 8.63 11.08
C ASP A 27 3.46 9.56 12.02
N ALA A 28 4.50 9.06 12.64
CA ALA A 28 5.53 9.89 13.25
C ALA A 28 6.19 10.80 12.20
N TYR A 29 6.77 11.93 12.62
CA TYR A 29 7.40 12.86 11.71
C TYR A 29 8.73 12.32 11.17
N VAL A 30 8.73 11.94 9.91
CA VAL A 30 9.91 11.59 9.12
C VAL A 30 10.00 12.55 7.96
N ASP A 31 11.07 13.35 7.91
CA ASP A 31 11.30 14.31 6.84
C ASP A 31 12.17 13.70 5.74
N HIS A 32 11.55 12.93 4.88
CA HIS A 32 12.21 12.18 3.81
C HIS A 32 11.33 12.14 2.55
N PRO A 33 11.89 12.22 1.32
CA PRO A 33 11.12 12.25 0.06
C PRO A 33 10.36 10.94 -0.27
N SER A 34 10.42 9.93 0.57
CA SER A 34 9.55 8.73 0.52
C SER A 34 8.31 8.85 1.40
N PHE A 35 8.11 9.99 2.09
CA PHE A 35 6.97 10.22 2.97
C PHE A 35 6.10 11.35 2.42
N ALA A 36 4.81 11.06 2.18
CA ALA A 36 3.88 12.02 1.59
C ALA A 36 3.77 13.32 2.42
N ALA A 37 3.76 13.20 3.75
CA ALA A 37 3.69 14.37 4.64
C ALA A 37 4.91 15.29 4.45
N ALA A 38 6.12 14.74 4.34
CA ALA A 38 7.33 15.50 4.08
C ALA A 38 7.29 16.17 2.69
N ILE A 39 6.88 15.43 1.64
CA ILE A 39 6.81 16.00 0.29
C ILE A 39 5.86 17.20 0.27
N ILE A 40 4.63 17.03 0.74
CA ILE A 40 3.59 18.07 0.67
C ILE A 40 3.97 19.30 1.51
N SER A 41 4.50 19.09 2.71
CA SER A 41 4.91 20.20 3.59
C SER A 41 6.12 20.97 3.03
N ARG A 42 7.13 20.26 2.50
CA ARG A 42 8.29 20.90 1.86
C ARG A 42 7.95 21.60 0.54
N VAL A 43 7.01 21.08 -0.24
CA VAL A 43 6.48 21.77 -1.42
C VAL A 43 5.80 23.06 -1.04
N LEU A 44 4.98 23.09 0.01
CA LEU A 44 4.35 24.34 0.50
C LEU A 44 5.40 25.32 1.04
N GLU A 45 6.35 24.86 1.83
CA GLU A 45 7.47 25.67 2.33
C GLU A 45 8.25 26.32 1.18
N SER A 46 8.53 25.58 0.12
CA SER A 46 9.23 26.10 -1.08
C SER A 46 8.45 27.19 -1.83
N ARG A 47 7.16 27.31 -1.55
CA ARG A 47 6.27 28.35 -2.08
C ARG A 47 6.04 29.52 -1.11
N GLY A 48 6.76 29.52 0.02
CA GLY A 48 6.69 30.57 1.03
C GLY A 48 5.57 30.42 2.06
N PHE A 49 4.88 29.27 2.09
CA PHE A 49 3.88 28.99 3.12
C PHE A 49 4.51 28.36 4.35
N THR A 50 4.04 28.75 5.52
CA THR A 50 4.46 28.18 6.81
C THR A 50 3.61 26.97 7.16
N VAL A 51 4.27 25.85 7.54
CA VAL A 51 3.61 24.58 7.86
C VAL A 51 4.07 24.09 9.22
N ALA A 52 3.15 23.84 10.14
CA ALA A 52 3.40 23.19 11.42
C ALA A 52 2.99 21.71 11.36
N MET A 53 3.84 20.83 11.89
CA MET A 53 3.65 19.36 11.83
C MET A 53 3.04 18.82 13.13
N LEU A 54 1.80 18.36 13.07
CA LEU A 54 1.09 17.69 14.16
C LEU A 54 1.01 16.18 13.87
N CYS A 55 2.07 15.46 14.23
CA CYS A 55 2.20 14.03 13.95
C CYS A 55 1.73 13.18 15.13
N GLN A 56 0.89 12.18 14.85
CA GLN A 56 0.30 11.26 15.84
C GLN A 56 -0.27 11.96 17.09
N PRO A 57 -1.13 12.99 16.94
CA PRO A 57 -1.77 13.61 18.10
C PRO A 57 -2.61 12.56 18.86
N ASP A 58 -2.70 12.71 20.19
CA ASP A 58 -3.64 11.86 20.94
C ASP A 58 -5.08 12.15 20.49
N TRP A 59 -5.61 11.22 19.74
CA TRP A 59 -6.91 11.31 19.09
C TRP A 59 -8.12 11.09 20.03
N ARG A 60 -7.87 10.79 21.31
CA ARG A 60 -8.93 10.51 22.29
C ARG A 60 -9.67 11.77 22.71
N SER A 61 -9.06 12.93 22.53
CA SER A 61 -9.68 14.24 22.79
C SER A 61 -9.34 15.26 21.70
N ALA A 62 -10.03 16.41 21.70
CA ALA A 62 -9.78 17.50 20.77
C ALA A 62 -8.61 18.40 21.19
N GLU A 63 -8.16 18.33 22.47
CA GLU A 63 -7.13 19.23 23.01
C GLU A 63 -5.79 19.19 22.28
N PRO A 64 -5.23 18.01 21.91
CA PRO A 64 -3.97 17.99 21.18
C PRO A 64 -4.04 18.69 19.82
N PHE A 65 -5.21 18.79 19.22
CA PHE A 65 -5.42 19.45 17.92
C PHE A 65 -5.42 20.99 18.04
N LYS A 66 -5.47 21.54 19.25
CA LYS A 66 -5.38 22.97 19.53
C LYS A 66 -3.95 23.47 19.72
N ARG A 67 -2.95 22.58 19.68
CA ARG A 67 -1.53 22.88 19.98
C ARG A 67 -1.02 24.14 19.25
N PHE A 68 -1.27 24.27 17.96
CA PHE A 68 -0.81 25.38 17.11
C PHE A 68 -1.84 26.51 16.95
N GLY A 69 -2.99 26.43 17.63
CA GLY A 69 -4.10 27.32 17.33
C GLY A 69 -4.75 27.03 15.98
N LYS A 70 -5.61 27.94 15.54
CA LYS A 70 -6.25 27.89 14.22
C LYS A 70 -5.23 28.28 13.14
N PRO A 71 -5.01 27.48 12.09
CA PRO A 71 -4.13 27.89 10.99
C PRO A 71 -4.74 29.07 10.22
N ARG A 72 -3.91 29.86 9.56
CA ARG A 72 -4.36 31.00 8.75
C ARG A 72 -5.20 30.51 7.55
N LEU A 73 -4.80 29.43 6.88
CA LEU A 73 -5.45 28.92 5.67
C LEU A 73 -6.25 27.64 5.91
N ALA A 74 -5.62 26.54 6.30
CA ALA A 74 -6.31 25.26 6.48
C ALA A 74 -5.57 24.24 7.33
N PHE A 75 -6.29 23.25 7.84
CA PHE A 75 -5.72 21.98 8.28
C PHE A 75 -5.51 21.07 7.06
N LEU A 76 -4.34 20.43 6.99
CA LEU A 76 -4.05 19.33 6.07
C LEU A 76 -4.08 18.02 6.88
N VAL A 77 -4.80 17.01 6.41
CA VAL A 77 -4.99 15.78 7.19
C VAL A 77 -4.71 14.55 6.33
N CYS A 78 -3.85 13.66 6.82
CA CYS A 78 -3.66 12.33 6.23
C CYS A 78 -3.48 11.23 7.29
N ALA A 79 -3.75 9.99 6.90
CA ALA A 79 -3.58 8.82 7.76
C ALA A 79 -2.12 8.35 7.89
N GLY A 80 -1.20 8.94 7.13
CA GLY A 80 0.19 8.51 6.99
C GLY A 80 0.50 7.92 5.63
N ASN A 81 1.65 7.26 5.50
CA ASN A 81 2.13 6.66 4.25
C ASN A 81 1.30 5.46 3.78
N ILE A 82 0.62 4.80 4.69
CA ILE A 82 -0.28 3.69 4.38
C ILE A 82 -1.67 3.94 4.96
N ASP A 83 -2.65 3.21 4.45
CA ASP A 83 -4.00 3.17 4.98
C ASP A 83 -4.02 2.71 6.43
N SER A 84 -4.73 3.41 7.32
CA SER A 84 -4.75 3.12 8.75
C SER A 84 -5.30 1.73 9.08
N MET A 85 -6.30 1.25 8.33
CA MET A 85 -6.85 -0.08 8.53
C MET A 85 -5.87 -1.17 8.07
N VAL A 86 -5.15 -0.93 6.95
CA VAL A 86 -4.09 -1.84 6.48
C VAL A 86 -2.91 -1.85 7.45
N ALA A 87 -2.57 -0.71 8.05
CA ALA A 87 -1.54 -0.63 9.09
C ALA A 87 -1.89 -1.46 10.32
N HIS A 88 -3.15 -1.46 10.72
CA HIS A 88 -3.59 -2.07 11.97
C HIS A 88 -3.99 -3.52 11.86
N TYR A 89 -4.42 -4.01 10.70
CA TYR A 89 -4.99 -5.33 10.56
C TYR A 89 -4.33 -6.16 9.47
N THR A 90 -4.29 -7.46 9.67
CA THR A 90 -3.92 -8.43 8.63
C THR A 90 -5.12 -8.72 7.71
N ALA A 91 -4.89 -9.44 6.59
CA ALA A 91 -5.96 -9.91 5.71
C ALA A 91 -6.98 -10.83 6.44
N ALA A 92 -6.57 -11.49 7.54
CA ALA A 92 -7.45 -12.27 8.43
C ALA A 92 -8.14 -11.40 9.50
N LYS A 93 -8.18 -10.08 9.33
CA LYS A 93 -8.76 -9.10 10.28
C LYS A 93 -8.16 -9.15 11.70
N LYS A 94 -6.98 -9.77 11.88
CA LYS A 94 -6.27 -9.80 13.17
C LYS A 94 -5.48 -8.51 13.34
N ARG A 95 -5.57 -7.91 14.55
CA ARG A 95 -4.82 -6.70 14.87
C ARG A 95 -3.31 -6.98 14.88
N ARG A 96 -2.53 -6.07 14.30
CA ARG A 96 -1.06 -6.11 14.32
C ARG A 96 -0.57 -5.61 15.68
N SER A 97 0.52 -6.20 16.16
CA SER A 97 1.19 -5.81 17.40
C SER A 97 2.17 -4.65 17.22
N GLU A 98 2.58 -4.37 15.99
CA GLU A 98 3.61 -3.39 15.65
C GLU A 98 3.12 -2.43 14.56
N ASP A 99 3.58 -1.18 14.63
CA ASP A 99 3.42 -0.16 13.61
C ASP A 99 4.79 0.49 13.32
N TYR A 100 5.41 0.10 12.21
CA TYR A 100 6.75 0.59 11.81
C TYR A 100 6.83 2.11 11.57
N TYR A 101 5.69 2.75 11.33
CA TYR A 101 5.60 4.21 11.16
C TYR A 101 5.39 4.97 12.47
N SER A 102 5.42 4.25 13.58
CA SER A 102 5.30 4.81 14.93
C SER A 102 6.60 4.69 15.71
N PRO A 103 6.88 5.57 16.68
CA PRO A 103 8.08 5.50 17.50
C PRO A 103 8.20 4.15 18.22
N GLY A 104 9.39 3.52 18.11
CA GLY A 104 9.66 2.22 18.71
C GLY A 104 8.71 1.10 18.28
N CYS A 105 8.16 1.16 17.07
CA CYS A 105 7.15 0.22 16.54
C CYS A 105 5.85 0.15 17.34
N ARG A 106 5.51 1.15 18.17
CA ARG A 106 4.32 1.10 19.04
C ARG A 106 3.02 1.15 18.24
N ALA A 107 2.24 0.08 18.27
CA ALA A 107 0.89 0.06 17.72
C ALA A 107 -0.09 0.89 18.57
N GLY A 108 -1.13 1.45 17.93
CA GLY A 108 -2.24 2.15 18.60
C GLY A 108 -2.05 3.65 18.85
N LEU A 109 -0.97 4.25 18.35
CA LEU A 109 -0.80 5.71 18.36
C LEU A 109 -1.66 6.38 17.29
N ARG A 110 -1.92 5.71 16.19
CA ARG A 110 -2.86 6.11 15.15
C ARG A 110 -4.23 5.46 15.40
N PRO A 111 -5.38 6.16 15.19
CA PRO A 111 -6.70 5.54 15.27
C PRO A 111 -7.03 4.71 14.03
N ASP A 112 -8.01 3.82 14.14
CA ASP A 112 -8.66 3.22 12.98
C ASP A 112 -9.39 4.31 12.18
N ARG A 113 -9.30 4.25 10.83
CA ARG A 113 -9.85 5.30 9.94
C ARG A 113 -9.36 6.70 10.31
N ALA A 114 -8.05 6.82 10.44
CA ALA A 114 -7.36 7.97 11.03
C ALA A 114 -7.81 9.31 10.44
N THR A 115 -7.95 9.40 9.12
CA THR A 115 -8.38 10.64 8.45
C THR A 115 -9.74 11.12 8.97
N ILE A 116 -10.70 10.22 9.12
CA ILE A 116 -12.05 10.55 9.63
C ILE A 116 -11.97 11.03 11.09
N VAL A 117 -11.25 10.29 11.92
CA VAL A 117 -11.12 10.60 13.35
C VAL A 117 -10.46 11.96 13.55
N TYR A 118 -9.36 12.23 12.86
CA TYR A 118 -8.64 13.50 12.97
C TYR A 118 -9.51 14.69 12.51
N CYS A 119 -10.21 14.58 11.38
CA CYS A 119 -11.12 15.63 10.94
C CYS A 119 -12.23 15.89 11.95
N ASN A 120 -12.82 14.85 12.56
CA ASN A 120 -13.84 15.02 13.59
C ASN A 120 -13.27 15.73 14.83
N ARG A 121 -12.03 15.44 15.26
CA ARG A 121 -11.37 16.16 16.36
C ARG A 121 -11.09 17.62 16.04
N ILE A 122 -10.68 17.92 14.79
CA ILE A 122 -10.52 19.31 14.35
C ILE A 122 -11.86 20.05 14.34
N ARG A 123 -12.94 19.41 13.87
CA ARG A 123 -14.29 19.99 13.90
C ARG A 123 -14.79 20.22 15.34
N GLU A 124 -14.48 19.32 16.26
CA GLU A 124 -14.79 19.46 17.69
C GLU A 124 -14.01 20.64 18.30
N ALA A 125 -12.73 20.82 17.93
CA ALA A 125 -11.87 21.88 18.46
C ALA A 125 -12.22 23.28 17.92
N TYR A 126 -12.60 23.40 16.64
CA TYR A 126 -12.65 24.68 15.92
C TYR A 126 -13.95 24.96 15.14
N GLY A 127 -14.88 24.01 15.07
CA GLY A 127 -16.11 24.17 14.28
C GLY A 127 -15.84 24.25 12.77
N ASP A 128 -16.33 25.28 12.11
CA ASP A 128 -16.19 25.48 10.64
C ASP A 128 -14.84 26.14 10.32
N VAL A 129 -13.82 25.30 10.15
CA VAL A 129 -12.47 25.69 9.71
C VAL A 129 -12.14 24.91 8.45
N PRO A 130 -11.38 25.46 7.46
CA PRO A 130 -11.02 24.72 6.26
C PRO A 130 -10.19 23.46 6.59
N ILE A 131 -10.64 22.30 6.08
CA ILE A 131 -9.96 21.00 6.22
C ILE A 131 -9.77 20.40 4.83
N LEU A 132 -8.51 20.17 4.46
CA LEU A 132 -8.12 19.48 3.23
C LEU A 132 -7.57 18.11 3.59
N ILE A 133 -8.15 17.04 3.06
CA ILE A 133 -7.69 15.68 3.29
C ILE A 133 -6.91 15.14 2.09
N GLY A 134 -5.97 14.25 2.33
CA GLY A 134 -5.16 13.64 1.27
C GLY A 134 -4.45 12.36 1.71
N GLY A 135 -3.45 11.95 0.92
CA GLY A 135 -2.71 10.72 1.13
C GLY A 135 -3.44 9.47 0.62
N LEU A 136 -2.84 8.30 0.88
CA LEU A 136 -3.31 7.04 0.31
C LEU A 136 -4.72 6.67 0.78
N GLU A 137 -5.00 6.76 2.09
CA GLU A 137 -6.30 6.43 2.67
C GLU A 137 -7.44 7.25 2.04
N ALA A 138 -7.28 8.57 1.95
CA ALA A 138 -8.25 9.45 1.33
C ALA A 138 -8.41 9.18 -0.17
N SER A 139 -7.30 9.00 -0.88
CA SER A 139 -7.28 8.74 -2.31
C SER A 139 -8.05 7.48 -2.70
N LEU A 140 -7.88 6.39 -1.94
CA LEU A 140 -8.54 5.10 -2.21
C LEU A 140 -10.02 5.08 -1.82
N ARG A 141 -10.44 5.97 -0.92
CA ARG A 141 -11.81 6.08 -0.41
C ARG A 141 -12.56 7.33 -0.87
N ARG A 142 -12.08 7.95 -1.97
CA ARG A 142 -12.66 9.20 -2.50
C ARG A 142 -14.10 9.06 -3.01
N ALA A 143 -14.48 7.87 -3.44
CA ALA A 143 -15.83 7.48 -3.85
C ALA A 143 -16.46 6.54 -2.82
N ALA A 144 -17.73 6.17 -2.99
CA ALA A 144 -18.33 5.06 -2.26
C ALA A 144 -17.50 3.77 -2.48
N HIS A 145 -17.21 3.05 -1.40
CA HIS A 145 -16.25 1.95 -1.45
C HIS A 145 -16.64 0.81 -0.53
N TYR A 146 -16.35 -0.41 -0.95
CA TYR A 146 -16.47 -1.57 -0.08
C TYR A 146 -15.42 -1.52 1.04
N ASP A 147 -15.89 -1.54 2.29
CA ASP A 147 -15.07 -1.62 3.49
C ASP A 147 -14.96 -3.08 3.95
N TYR A 148 -13.80 -3.67 3.75
CA TYR A 148 -13.54 -5.08 4.05
C TYR A 148 -13.77 -5.43 5.53
N TRP A 149 -13.45 -4.52 6.46
CA TRP A 149 -13.58 -4.76 7.90
C TRP A 149 -15.02 -4.72 8.38
N GLY A 150 -15.81 -3.80 7.84
CA GLY A 150 -17.23 -3.66 8.11
C GLY A 150 -18.13 -4.54 7.25
N ASP A 151 -17.58 -5.16 6.20
CA ASP A 151 -18.28 -5.98 5.19
C ASP A 151 -19.50 -5.26 4.60
N ASN A 152 -19.31 -3.99 4.26
CA ASN A 152 -20.35 -3.15 3.68
C ASN A 152 -19.78 -2.07 2.76
N VAL A 153 -20.63 -1.47 1.93
CA VAL A 153 -20.27 -0.27 1.17
C VAL A 153 -20.41 0.94 2.08
N ARG A 154 -19.31 1.70 2.22
CA ARG A 154 -19.28 2.98 2.93
C ARG A 154 -19.37 4.15 1.97
N ARG A 155 -19.82 5.28 2.49
CA ARG A 155 -19.81 6.56 1.77
C ARG A 155 -18.37 6.99 1.46
N SER A 156 -18.22 7.93 0.54
CA SER A 156 -16.95 8.65 0.35
C SER A 156 -16.39 9.13 1.69
N ILE A 157 -15.07 8.98 1.85
CA ILE A 157 -14.37 9.48 3.05
C ILE A 157 -14.55 10.99 3.22
N LEU A 158 -14.77 11.74 2.14
CA LEU A 158 -15.05 13.17 2.21
C LEU A 158 -16.37 13.45 2.93
N VAL A 159 -17.40 12.63 2.69
CA VAL A 159 -18.69 12.72 3.39
C VAL A 159 -18.54 12.35 4.86
N ASP A 160 -17.87 11.23 5.16
CA ASP A 160 -17.73 10.71 6.52
C ASP A 160 -16.80 11.57 7.39
N SER A 161 -15.77 12.19 6.82
CA SER A 161 -14.82 13.06 7.53
C SER A 161 -15.33 14.49 7.75
N ARG A 162 -16.33 14.93 6.99
CA ARG A 162 -16.77 16.33 6.95
C ARG A 162 -15.67 17.32 6.57
N ALA A 163 -14.65 16.87 5.84
CA ALA A 163 -13.65 17.75 5.26
C ALA A 163 -14.24 18.54 4.08
N ASP A 164 -13.56 19.61 3.69
CA ASP A 164 -14.05 20.51 2.63
C ASP A 164 -13.61 20.03 1.24
N ILE A 165 -12.32 19.64 1.11
CA ILE A 165 -11.76 19.15 -0.15
C ILE A 165 -10.91 17.92 0.13
N LEU A 166 -10.98 16.95 -0.77
CA LEU A 166 -10.12 15.79 -0.82
C LEU A 166 -9.15 15.92 -2.00
N MET A 167 -7.85 15.82 -1.72
CA MET A 167 -6.81 15.68 -2.75
C MET A 167 -6.49 14.20 -2.95
N TYR A 168 -6.44 13.73 -4.19
CA TYR A 168 -6.11 12.36 -4.50
C TYR A 168 -4.99 12.24 -5.55
N GLY A 169 -4.35 11.10 -5.58
CA GLY A 169 -3.19 10.89 -6.44
C GLY A 169 -1.95 11.60 -5.92
N MET A 170 -1.11 12.09 -6.83
CA MET A 170 0.08 12.88 -6.50
C MET A 170 -0.35 14.33 -6.29
N GLY A 171 -0.24 14.81 -5.05
CA GLY A 171 -0.90 16.04 -4.58
C GLY A 171 -0.12 17.32 -4.75
N GLU A 172 1.11 17.31 -5.28
CA GLU A 172 2.02 18.46 -5.27
C GLU A 172 1.44 19.70 -5.97
N ARG A 173 0.93 19.53 -7.20
CA ARG A 173 0.30 20.64 -7.95
C ARG A 173 -1.03 21.06 -7.33
N ALA A 174 -1.82 20.10 -6.84
CA ALA A 174 -3.12 20.39 -6.25
C ALA A 174 -2.98 21.20 -4.96
N VAL A 175 -2.06 20.82 -4.06
CA VAL A 175 -1.88 21.53 -2.78
C VAL A 175 -1.39 22.96 -3.00
N VAL A 176 -0.46 23.18 -3.94
CA VAL A 176 0.02 24.53 -4.27
C VAL A 176 -1.13 25.39 -4.80
N ARG A 177 -1.91 24.85 -5.75
CA ARG A 177 -3.05 25.59 -6.30
C ARG A 177 -4.11 25.92 -5.26
N LEU A 178 -4.40 24.98 -4.36
CA LEU A 178 -5.33 25.21 -3.23
C LEU A 178 -4.79 26.28 -2.27
N ALA A 179 -3.50 26.21 -1.94
CA ALA A 179 -2.85 27.19 -1.07
C ALA A 179 -2.92 28.61 -1.66
N GLU A 180 -2.61 28.77 -2.94
CA GLU A 180 -2.70 30.06 -3.65
C GLU A 180 -4.12 30.63 -3.69
N LEU A 181 -5.15 29.78 -3.88
CA LEU A 181 -6.53 30.21 -3.89
C LEU A 181 -7.00 30.63 -2.50
N LEU A 182 -6.67 29.85 -1.47
CA LEU A 182 -6.99 30.19 -0.08
C LEU A 182 -6.28 31.47 0.37
N ASP A 183 -5.01 31.66 0.00
CA ASP A 183 -4.24 32.87 0.30
C ASP A 183 -4.83 34.14 -0.35
N LYS A 184 -5.41 33.99 -1.55
CA LYS A 184 -6.19 35.06 -2.22
C LYS A 184 -7.56 35.27 -1.59
N GLY A 185 -7.92 34.60 -0.51
CA GLY A 185 -9.19 34.71 0.19
C GLY A 185 -10.38 34.02 -0.50
N VAL A 186 -10.13 33.10 -1.44
CA VAL A 186 -11.22 32.30 -2.04
C VAL A 186 -11.77 31.34 -1.00
N PRO A 187 -13.07 31.40 -0.68
CA PRO A 187 -13.64 30.46 0.29
C PRO A 187 -13.47 29.02 -0.16
N VAL A 188 -13.02 28.12 0.75
CA VAL A 188 -12.75 26.71 0.42
C VAL A 188 -13.93 26.01 -0.26
N LYS A 189 -15.16 26.33 0.16
CA LYS A 189 -16.42 25.80 -0.42
C LYS A 189 -16.74 26.30 -1.82
N LYS A 190 -15.93 27.20 -2.39
CA LYS A 190 -16.07 27.74 -3.76
C LYS A 190 -14.95 27.25 -4.68
N ILE A 191 -14.02 26.46 -4.19
CA ILE A 191 -12.91 25.93 -4.99
C ILE A 191 -13.34 24.60 -5.61
N HIS A 192 -13.75 24.65 -6.89
CA HIS A 192 -14.29 23.50 -7.62
C HIS A 192 -13.46 23.11 -8.86
N ASP A 193 -12.54 23.96 -9.29
CA ASP A 193 -11.82 23.89 -10.57
C ASP A 193 -10.40 23.31 -10.47
N VAL A 194 -10.04 22.67 -9.36
CA VAL A 194 -8.72 22.07 -9.16
C VAL A 194 -8.75 20.58 -9.53
N ARG A 195 -7.94 20.18 -10.51
CA ARG A 195 -7.79 18.76 -10.88
C ARG A 195 -7.17 17.96 -9.72
N GLY A 196 -7.48 16.65 -9.66
CA GLY A 196 -6.99 15.79 -8.58
C GLY A 196 -7.64 16.05 -7.23
N THR A 197 -8.82 16.69 -7.23
CA THR A 197 -9.61 16.94 -6.03
C THR A 197 -11.00 16.34 -6.11
N ALA A 198 -11.62 16.18 -4.94
CA ALA A 198 -13.05 15.94 -4.83
C ALA A 198 -13.66 16.90 -3.80
N TYR A 199 -14.90 17.31 -4.04
CA TYR A 199 -15.65 18.26 -3.20
C TYR A 199 -17.13 17.89 -3.15
N LEU A 200 -17.82 18.44 -2.16
CA LEU A 200 -19.28 18.32 -2.03
C LEU A 200 -19.95 19.62 -2.44
N THR A 201 -21.01 19.49 -3.23
CA THR A 201 -21.84 20.63 -3.66
C THR A 201 -23.32 20.22 -3.67
N LYS A 202 -24.21 21.10 -4.12
CA LYS A 202 -25.63 20.78 -4.24
C LYS A 202 -25.93 20.13 -5.59
N PRO A 203 -26.89 19.22 -5.67
CA PRO A 203 -27.46 18.83 -6.94
C PRO A 203 -27.90 20.08 -7.73
N GLY A 204 -27.60 20.13 -9.03
CA GLY A 204 -27.88 21.31 -9.86
C GLY A 204 -26.72 22.29 -10.03
N ASP A 205 -25.69 22.22 -9.21
CA ASP A 205 -24.52 23.07 -9.39
C ASP A 205 -23.71 22.64 -10.62
N LYS A 206 -23.26 23.65 -11.41
CA LYS A 206 -22.47 23.43 -12.62
C LYS A 206 -21.09 22.85 -12.29
N LEU A 207 -20.71 21.81 -13.01
CA LEU A 207 -19.39 21.21 -12.90
C LEU A 207 -18.32 22.06 -13.59
N ALA A 208 -17.11 22.07 -13.01
CA ALA A 208 -15.93 22.70 -13.63
C ALA A 208 -15.36 21.87 -14.79
N PHE A 209 -15.60 20.56 -14.80
CA PHE A 209 -15.12 19.62 -15.83
C PHE A 209 -16.29 18.80 -16.38
N PRO A 210 -16.19 18.33 -17.65
CA PRO A 210 -17.22 17.48 -18.24
C PRO A 210 -17.51 16.24 -17.40
N CYS A 211 -18.78 15.86 -17.25
CA CYS A 211 -19.20 14.65 -16.56
C CYS A 211 -18.86 13.38 -17.37
N ALA A 212 -18.42 12.32 -16.70
CA ALA A 212 -18.05 11.05 -17.32
C ALA A 212 -19.22 10.35 -18.00
N GLU A 213 -20.40 10.38 -17.39
CA GLU A 213 -21.62 9.75 -17.89
C GLU A 213 -22.58 10.74 -18.58
N GLY A 214 -22.12 11.98 -18.81
CA GLY A 214 -22.91 13.01 -19.47
C GLY A 214 -23.89 13.72 -18.53
N LEU A 215 -24.91 14.34 -19.12
CA LEU A 215 -26.00 15.02 -18.41
C LEU A 215 -27.32 14.30 -18.75
N ASP A 216 -28.28 14.36 -17.84
CA ASP A 216 -29.65 13.89 -18.06
C ASP A 216 -30.46 14.92 -18.87
N GLU A 217 -31.79 14.66 -19.06
CA GLU A 217 -32.70 15.52 -19.81
C GLU A 217 -32.89 16.91 -19.17
N ASP A 218 -32.71 16.98 -17.83
CA ASP A 218 -32.78 18.25 -17.09
C ASP A 218 -31.45 18.97 -16.98
N GLY A 219 -30.40 18.44 -17.65
CA GLY A 219 -29.05 19.00 -17.64
C GLY A 219 -28.26 18.73 -16.38
N GLN A 220 -28.71 17.78 -15.53
CA GLN A 220 -27.98 17.37 -14.34
C GLN A 220 -26.90 16.35 -14.70
N PRO A 221 -25.75 16.34 -14.00
CA PRO A 221 -24.72 15.32 -14.19
C PRO A 221 -25.25 13.92 -13.87
N ASN A 222 -25.12 13.00 -14.82
CA ASN A 222 -25.42 11.57 -14.56
C ASN A 222 -24.41 10.99 -13.55
N GLY A 223 -24.91 10.23 -12.60
CA GLY A 223 -24.13 9.59 -11.54
C GLY A 223 -24.95 8.57 -10.78
N TYR A 224 -24.31 7.91 -9.84
CA TYR A 224 -24.94 6.88 -9.00
C TYR A 224 -25.33 7.45 -7.64
N THR A 225 -26.48 7.06 -7.12
CA THR A 225 -26.84 7.33 -5.73
C THR A 225 -26.11 6.37 -4.79
N TYR A 226 -25.83 6.82 -3.57
CA TYR A 226 -25.20 5.96 -2.56
C TYR A 226 -26.05 4.72 -2.25
N GLU A 227 -27.38 4.85 -2.24
CA GLU A 227 -28.29 3.72 -1.98
C GLU A 227 -28.24 2.68 -3.10
N GLU A 228 -28.13 3.09 -4.39
CA GLU A 228 -27.89 2.17 -5.49
C GLU A 228 -26.57 1.43 -5.32
N LEU A 229 -25.48 2.17 -5.02
CA LEU A 229 -24.16 1.57 -4.85
C LEU A 229 -24.09 0.59 -3.66
N LYS A 230 -24.91 0.80 -2.65
CA LYS A 230 -24.97 -0.04 -1.47
C LYS A 230 -25.82 -1.30 -1.67
N THR A 231 -26.87 -1.22 -2.48
CA THR A 231 -27.87 -2.28 -2.62
C THR A 231 -27.74 -3.07 -3.92
N ASP A 232 -27.28 -2.45 -5.01
CA ASP A 232 -27.08 -3.09 -6.32
C ASP A 232 -25.60 -3.35 -6.61
N ARG A 233 -25.18 -4.61 -6.57
CA ARG A 233 -23.82 -5.05 -6.88
C ARG A 233 -23.41 -4.75 -8.33
N GLN A 234 -24.36 -4.78 -9.27
CA GLN A 234 -24.09 -4.45 -10.66
C GLN A 234 -23.85 -2.94 -10.84
N ALA A 235 -24.66 -2.10 -10.18
CA ALA A 235 -24.43 -0.66 -10.16
C ALA A 235 -23.07 -0.33 -9.56
N TYR A 236 -22.69 -0.96 -8.45
CA TYR A 236 -21.37 -0.79 -7.83
C TYR A 236 -20.22 -1.16 -8.77
N ALA A 237 -20.34 -2.29 -9.50
CA ALA A 237 -19.33 -2.70 -10.47
C ALA A 237 -19.24 -1.74 -11.66
N ARG A 238 -20.38 -1.23 -12.17
CA ARG A 238 -20.42 -0.22 -13.23
C ARG A 238 -19.80 1.11 -12.79
N ALA A 239 -20.15 1.59 -11.61
CA ALA A 239 -19.60 2.83 -11.05
C ALA A 239 -18.07 2.75 -10.90
N PHE A 240 -17.55 1.64 -10.39
CA PHE A 240 -16.10 1.42 -10.34
C PHE A 240 -15.45 1.46 -11.73
N ARG A 241 -16.08 0.86 -12.73
CA ARG A 241 -15.58 0.90 -14.12
C ARG A 241 -15.47 2.33 -14.64
N VAL A 242 -16.48 3.16 -14.36
CA VAL A 242 -16.47 4.59 -14.71
C VAL A 242 -15.31 5.31 -14.01
N GLN A 243 -15.14 5.10 -12.69
CA GLN A 243 -14.02 5.65 -11.93
C GLN A 243 -12.66 5.21 -12.49
N TYR A 244 -12.50 3.92 -12.82
CA TYR A 244 -11.26 3.36 -13.34
C TYR A 244 -10.88 3.95 -14.71
N TRP A 245 -11.85 4.10 -15.62
CA TRP A 245 -11.61 4.66 -16.95
C TRP A 245 -11.31 6.17 -16.89
N ASN A 246 -11.88 6.87 -15.93
CA ASN A 246 -11.65 8.31 -15.76
C ASN A 246 -10.47 8.62 -14.80
N ASN A 247 -9.77 7.60 -14.32
CA ASN A 247 -8.52 7.77 -13.56
C ASN A 247 -7.31 7.96 -14.51
N ASP A 248 -7.48 8.88 -15.46
CA ASP A 248 -6.49 9.26 -16.47
C ASP A 248 -6.40 10.79 -16.57
N ALA A 249 -5.17 11.31 -16.61
CA ALA A 249 -4.95 12.75 -16.59
C ALA A 249 -5.32 13.46 -17.89
N ILE A 250 -5.34 12.76 -19.02
CA ILE A 250 -5.61 13.34 -20.36
C ILE A 250 -7.08 13.20 -20.70
N ASN A 251 -7.63 11.99 -20.62
CA ASN A 251 -8.99 11.69 -21.05
C ASN A 251 -10.02 11.67 -19.90
N GLY A 252 -9.56 11.73 -18.66
CA GLY A 252 -10.43 11.65 -17.50
C GLY A 252 -11.41 12.82 -17.43
N LYS A 253 -12.65 12.49 -17.07
CA LYS A 253 -13.76 13.43 -16.83
C LYS A 253 -14.14 13.37 -15.36
N ALA A 254 -14.97 14.32 -14.91
CA ALA A 254 -15.51 14.31 -13.56
C ALA A 254 -16.46 13.12 -13.35
N VAL A 255 -16.35 12.48 -12.18
CA VAL A 255 -17.26 11.42 -11.75
C VAL A 255 -18.13 11.93 -10.62
N VAL A 256 -19.42 11.60 -10.64
CA VAL A 256 -20.41 12.13 -9.71
C VAL A 256 -21.09 11.01 -8.94
N GLU A 257 -21.29 11.22 -7.64
CA GLU A 257 -22.11 10.38 -6.78
C GLU A 257 -23.08 11.24 -5.96
N TYR A 258 -24.30 10.75 -5.73
CA TYR A 258 -25.33 11.47 -4.98
C TYR A 258 -25.50 10.90 -3.57
N TYR A 259 -25.56 11.79 -2.58
CA TYR A 259 -25.71 11.52 -1.15
C TYR A 259 -26.80 12.41 -0.58
N ASP A 260 -28.03 11.92 -0.52
CA ASP A 260 -29.21 12.68 -0.08
C ASP A 260 -29.30 14.06 -0.78
N ASP A 261 -29.07 15.15 -0.05
CA ASP A 261 -29.10 16.54 -0.52
C ASP A 261 -27.75 17.05 -1.10
N LYS A 262 -26.77 16.16 -1.23
CA LYS A 262 -25.41 16.52 -1.68
C LYS A 262 -24.98 15.75 -2.92
N MET A 263 -24.20 16.42 -3.73
CA MET A 263 -23.50 15.84 -4.87
C MET A 263 -22.00 15.84 -4.58
N LEU A 264 -21.39 14.65 -4.56
CA LEU A 264 -19.94 14.48 -4.57
C LEU A 264 -19.45 14.60 -6.01
N VAL A 265 -18.50 15.48 -6.24
CA VAL A 265 -17.82 15.64 -7.52
C VAL A 265 -16.37 15.22 -7.35
N ILE A 266 -15.91 14.25 -8.13
CA ILE A 266 -14.52 13.81 -8.22
C ILE A 266 -13.97 14.36 -9.54
N ASN A 267 -13.19 15.43 -9.47
CA ASN A 267 -12.57 16.05 -10.63
C ASN A 267 -11.58 15.08 -11.33
N PRO A 268 -11.24 15.30 -12.62
CA PRO A 268 -10.19 14.51 -13.28
C PRO A 268 -8.86 14.56 -12.53
N PRO A 269 -8.02 13.51 -12.63
CA PRO A 269 -6.69 13.49 -11.98
C PRO A 269 -5.80 14.66 -12.42
N GLN A 270 -4.87 15.06 -11.57
CA GLN A 270 -3.76 15.94 -11.96
C GLN A 270 -2.91 15.27 -13.05
N PRO A 271 -2.43 16.02 -14.05
CA PRO A 271 -1.35 15.55 -14.90
C PRO A 271 -0.15 15.14 -14.03
N PRO A 272 0.53 14.02 -14.36
CA PRO A 272 1.77 13.67 -13.69
C PRO A 272 2.77 14.83 -13.79
N LEU A 273 3.60 14.99 -12.76
CA LEU A 273 4.71 15.96 -12.81
C LEU A 273 5.61 15.67 -14.00
N GLU A 274 6.04 16.69 -14.71
CA GLU A 274 7.08 16.55 -15.71
C GLU A 274 8.43 16.27 -15.03
N ARG A 275 9.44 15.88 -15.83
CA ARG A 275 10.72 15.41 -15.29
C ARG A 275 11.42 16.46 -14.41
N ASP A 276 11.46 17.71 -14.86
CA ASP A 276 12.05 18.84 -14.15
C ASP A 276 11.30 19.21 -12.87
N GLU A 277 9.98 19.16 -12.89
CA GLU A 277 9.16 19.36 -11.69
C GLU A 277 9.39 18.25 -10.67
N LEU A 278 9.47 17.00 -11.15
CA LEU A 278 9.74 15.85 -10.29
C LEU A 278 11.15 15.94 -9.68
N ASP A 279 12.16 16.33 -10.46
CA ASP A 279 13.51 16.60 -10.01
C ASP A 279 13.55 17.70 -8.95
N ALA A 280 12.81 18.81 -9.15
CA ALA A 280 12.69 19.88 -8.20
C ALA A 280 12.08 19.43 -6.86
N VAL A 281 11.05 18.58 -6.89
CA VAL A 281 10.45 18.01 -5.66
C VAL A 281 11.47 17.17 -4.88
N TYR A 282 12.26 16.35 -5.54
CA TYR A 282 13.27 15.52 -4.86
C TYR A 282 14.53 16.30 -4.47
N ALA A 283 14.75 17.49 -5.02
CA ALA A 283 15.84 18.41 -4.65
C ALA A 283 15.53 19.27 -3.41
N LEU A 284 14.29 19.27 -2.91
CA LEU A 284 13.91 20.01 -1.70
C LEU A 284 14.76 19.60 -0.49
N PRO A 285 14.95 20.52 0.48
CA PRO A 285 15.90 20.31 1.57
C PRO A 285 15.33 19.41 2.67
N TYR A 286 15.18 18.12 2.40
CA TYR A 286 14.75 17.12 3.39
C TYR A 286 15.86 16.85 4.42
N ALA A 287 15.48 16.65 5.69
CA ALA A 287 16.39 16.18 6.74
C ALA A 287 16.86 14.72 6.55
N ARG A 288 16.11 13.93 5.76
CA ARG A 288 16.36 12.51 5.43
C ARG A 288 16.44 11.60 6.65
N THR A 289 15.75 11.97 7.70
CA THR A 289 15.62 11.19 8.93
C THR A 289 14.32 11.54 9.65
N TYR A 290 14.06 10.86 10.77
CA TYR A 290 12.96 11.19 11.66
C TYR A 290 13.34 12.33 12.62
N HIS A 291 12.33 13.00 13.16
CA HIS A 291 12.53 14.10 14.11
C HIS A 291 13.20 13.60 15.40
N PRO A 292 14.21 14.32 15.95
CA PRO A 292 15.00 13.89 17.13
C PRO A 292 14.18 13.60 18.39
N MET A 293 12.97 14.17 18.52
CA MET A 293 12.08 13.90 19.66
C MET A 293 11.74 12.41 19.84
N TYR A 294 11.93 11.58 18.81
CA TYR A 294 11.66 10.14 18.86
C TYR A 294 12.85 9.28 19.28
N GLU A 295 14.05 9.84 19.45
CA GLU A 295 15.26 9.09 19.82
C GLU A 295 15.06 8.30 21.11
N SER A 296 14.57 8.94 22.17
CA SER A 296 14.31 8.30 23.46
C SER A 296 13.21 7.24 23.42
N MET A 297 12.40 7.22 22.36
CA MET A 297 11.30 6.28 22.15
C MET A 297 11.71 5.07 21.28
N GLY A 298 12.98 4.98 20.84
CA GLY A 298 13.49 3.94 19.94
C GLY A 298 13.47 4.30 18.46
N GLY A 299 13.34 5.58 18.12
CA GLY A 299 13.33 6.09 16.75
C GLY A 299 12.08 5.69 15.97
N VAL A 300 12.10 5.90 14.64
CA VAL A 300 11.02 5.51 13.72
C VAL A 300 11.56 4.47 12.72
N PRO A 301 11.27 3.18 12.91
CA PRO A 301 11.91 2.11 12.13
C PRO A 301 11.67 2.17 10.63
N ALA A 302 10.57 2.76 10.16
CA ALA A 302 10.27 2.90 8.74
C ALA A 302 11.37 3.63 7.93
N ILE A 303 12.21 4.44 8.58
CA ILE A 303 13.33 5.14 7.91
C ILE A 303 14.40 4.17 7.40
N THR A 304 14.59 3.03 8.06
CA THR A 304 15.67 2.09 7.73
C THR A 304 15.56 1.53 6.31
N GLU A 305 14.34 1.41 5.80
CA GLU A 305 14.07 0.89 4.46
C GLU A 305 14.40 1.91 3.35
N VAL A 306 14.33 3.21 3.67
CA VAL A 306 14.39 4.26 2.65
C VAL A 306 15.59 5.20 2.79
N ARG A 307 16.25 5.25 3.96
CA ARG A 307 17.32 6.22 4.26
C ARG A 307 18.41 6.30 3.19
N PHE A 308 18.84 5.17 2.67
CA PHE A 308 19.84 5.06 1.62
C PHE A 308 19.25 4.45 0.35
N SER A 309 18.02 4.79 0.02
CA SER A 309 17.33 4.36 -1.18
C SER A 309 16.97 5.55 -2.05
N ILE A 310 16.97 5.36 -3.37
CA ILE A 310 16.66 6.39 -4.35
C ILE A 310 15.37 5.98 -5.08
N THR A 311 14.33 6.81 -4.95
CA THR A 311 13.12 6.65 -5.75
C THR A 311 13.29 7.39 -7.06
N HIS A 312 13.35 6.65 -8.18
CA HIS A 312 13.62 7.25 -9.48
C HIS A 312 12.38 7.43 -10.36
N ASN A 313 11.25 6.78 -10.05
CA ASN A 313 10.04 6.83 -10.85
C ASN A 313 8.77 6.85 -10.01
N ARG A 314 7.67 7.27 -10.64
CA ARG A 314 6.29 7.20 -10.12
C ARG A 314 5.35 6.65 -11.20
N GLY A 315 4.20 6.11 -10.78
CA GLY A 315 3.24 5.46 -11.67
C GLY A 315 3.62 4.02 -12.03
N CYS A 316 2.66 3.26 -12.55
CA CYS A 316 2.89 1.86 -12.92
C CYS A 316 1.91 1.43 -14.01
N PHE A 317 2.41 1.16 -15.23
CA PHE A 317 1.57 0.63 -16.32
C PHE A 317 1.31 -0.88 -16.25
N GLY A 318 1.80 -1.56 -15.21
CA GLY A 318 1.52 -2.98 -14.97
C GLY A 318 0.02 -3.28 -14.83
N GLY A 319 -0.74 -2.37 -14.21
CA GLY A 319 -2.19 -2.41 -14.18
C GLY A 319 -2.78 -3.67 -13.54
N CYS A 320 -2.11 -4.26 -12.53
CA CYS A 320 -2.63 -5.43 -11.80
C CYS A 320 -3.93 -5.07 -11.08
N ASN A 321 -4.92 -5.97 -11.13
CA ASN A 321 -6.28 -5.70 -10.63
C ASN A 321 -6.37 -5.50 -9.12
N PHE A 322 -5.44 -6.08 -8.35
CA PHE A 322 -5.40 -5.99 -6.89
C PHE A 322 -4.56 -4.81 -6.38
N CYS A 323 -3.84 -4.10 -7.25
CA CYS A 323 -2.84 -3.13 -6.84
C CYS A 323 -3.42 -1.71 -6.77
N ALA A 324 -3.39 -1.12 -5.57
CA ALA A 324 -3.84 0.24 -5.33
C ALA A 324 -2.93 1.32 -5.94
N ILE A 325 -1.67 0.99 -6.26
CA ILE A 325 -0.70 1.95 -6.83
C ILE A 325 -1.20 2.50 -8.16
N ALA A 326 -1.74 1.65 -9.03
CA ALA A 326 -2.27 2.09 -10.32
C ALA A 326 -3.45 3.06 -10.18
N PHE A 327 -4.24 2.95 -9.11
CA PHE A 327 -5.37 3.83 -8.82
C PHE A 327 -4.96 5.11 -8.10
N HIS A 328 -3.89 5.05 -7.31
CA HIS A 328 -3.37 6.20 -6.57
C HIS A 328 -2.36 7.02 -7.40
N GLN A 329 -1.30 6.40 -7.94
CA GLN A 329 -0.26 7.09 -8.69
C GLN A 329 -0.55 7.19 -10.20
N GLY A 330 -1.54 6.44 -10.68
CA GLY A 330 -1.86 6.37 -12.10
C GLY A 330 -1.06 5.30 -12.85
N ARG A 331 -1.46 5.09 -14.13
CA ARG A 331 -0.86 4.10 -15.03
C ARG A 331 0.17 4.69 -16.00
N ALA A 332 0.42 5.99 -15.93
CA ALA A 332 1.48 6.66 -16.67
C ALA A 332 2.74 6.74 -15.81
N VAL A 333 3.85 6.24 -16.33
CA VAL A 333 5.15 6.31 -15.65
C VAL A 333 5.82 7.64 -15.96
N ARG A 334 6.35 8.27 -14.93
CA ARG A 334 7.23 9.45 -14.99
C ARG A 334 8.46 9.20 -14.14
N SER A 335 9.62 9.56 -14.66
CA SER A 335 10.90 9.34 -14.00
C SER A 335 11.68 10.64 -13.86
N ARG A 336 12.42 10.70 -12.78
CA ARG A 336 13.43 11.72 -12.54
C ARG A 336 14.55 11.62 -13.59
N SER A 337 15.26 12.70 -13.83
CA SER A 337 16.48 12.67 -14.62
C SER A 337 17.53 11.76 -13.97
N VAL A 338 18.46 11.27 -14.76
CA VAL A 338 19.61 10.53 -14.26
C VAL A 338 20.46 11.43 -13.37
N GLU A 339 20.63 12.68 -13.76
CA GLU A 339 21.37 13.72 -13.04
C GLU A 339 20.81 13.91 -11.63
N SER A 340 19.50 14.11 -11.50
CA SER A 340 18.82 14.29 -10.21
C SER A 340 19.05 13.08 -9.28
N CYS A 341 18.97 11.87 -9.80
CA CYS A 341 19.22 10.65 -9.01
C CYS A 341 20.70 10.51 -8.62
N VAL A 342 21.64 10.85 -9.51
CA VAL A 342 23.08 10.81 -9.22
C VAL A 342 23.47 11.86 -8.17
N GLU A 343 22.90 13.07 -8.23
CA GLU A 343 23.11 14.08 -7.20
C GLU A 343 22.58 13.62 -5.83
N GLU A 344 21.43 12.97 -5.80
CA GLU A 344 20.94 12.34 -4.57
C GLU A 344 21.90 11.25 -4.08
N GLY A 345 22.44 10.43 -4.99
CA GLY A 345 23.44 9.42 -4.67
C GLY A 345 24.70 10.03 -4.05
N ARG A 346 25.20 11.17 -4.57
CA ARG A 346 26.34 11.90 -4.01
C ARG A 346 26.00 12.44 -2.61
N LEU A 347 24.80 12.98 -2.44
CA LEU A 347 24.32 13.43 -1.14
C LEU A 347 24.30 12.28 -0.13
N LEU A 348 23.71 11.13 -0.49
CA LEU A 348 23.69 9.94 0.38
C LEU A 348 25.09 9.48 0.74
N ALA A 349 26.04 9.48 -0.22
CA ALA A 349 27.42 9.10 0.00
C ALA A 349 28.18 10.05 0.94
N SER A 350 27.73 11.31 1.06
CA SER A 350 28.32 12.31 1.98
C SER A 350 27.81 12.21 3.42
N LEU A 351 26.75 11.45 3.68
CA LEU A 351 26.18 11.31 5.03
C LEU A 351 27.14 10.51 5.94
N PRO A 352 27.31 10.95 7.21
CA PRO A 352 28.32 10.36 8.11
C PRO A 352 28.06 8.88 8.46
N ASP A 353 26.83 8.43 8.39
CA ASP A 353 26.42 7.05 8.64
C ASP A 353 26.32 6.17 7.36
N PHE A 354 26.68 6.71 6.19
CA PHE A 354 26.70 5.95 4.95
C PHE A 354 27.87 4.95 4.95
N LYS A 355 27.57 3.68 4.71
CA LYS A 355 28.55 2.56 4.73
C LYS A 355 28.97 2.09 3.35
N GLY A 356 28.60 2.83 2.31
CA GLY A 356 28.93 2.51 0.91
C GLY A 356 27.84 1.73 0.18
N TYR A 357 26.64 1.59 0.74
CA TYR A 357 25.58 0.79 0.12
C TYR A 357 24.35 1.65 -0.16
N ILE A 358 23.99 1.79 -1.45
CA ILE A 358 22.67 2.25 -1.86
C ILE A 358 21.77 1.02 -1.82
N HIS A 359 20.78 1.06 -0.93
CA HIS A 359 19.97 -0.11 -0.58
C HIS A 359 18.94 -0.47 -1.65
N ASP A 360 18.43 0.55 -2.37
CA ASP A 360 17.48 0.37 -3.47
C ASP A 360 17.53 1.55 -4.43
N VAL A 361 17.52 1.28 -5.73
CA VAL A 361 17.24 2.26 -6.77
C VAL A 361 15.93 1.82 -7.43
N GLY A 362 14.83 2.33 -6.91
CA GLY A 362 13.53 1.73 -7.18
C GLY A 362 12.38 2.71 -7.30
N GLY A 363 11.18 2.17 -7.13
CA GLY A 363 9.92 2.87 -7.21
C GLY A 363 8.75 1.88 -7.15
N PRO A 364 7.56 2.23 -7.65
CA PRO A 364 6.42 1.31 -7.71
C PRO A 364 6.72 0.01 -8.45
N THR A 365 7.60 0.09 -9.44
CA THR A 365 8.21 -1.02 -10.18
C THR A 365 9.62 -0.59 -10.56
N ALA A 366 10.64 -1.28 -10.07
CA ALA A 366 12.01 -0.82 -10.16
C ALA A 366 12.51 -0.62 -11.60
N ASN A 367 12.15 -1.51 -12.51
CA ASN A 367 12.62 -1.45 -13.88
C ASN A 367 11.72 -0.66 -14.86
N PHE A 368 10.81 0.20 -14.33
CA PHE A 368 10.06 1.13 -15.17
C PHE A 368 10.69 2.53 -15.13
N ARG A 369 11.20 3.02 -16.25
CA ARG A 369 11.72 4.39 -16.35
C ARG A 369 10.97 5.20 -17.38
N ASN A 370 10.58 4.60 -18.48
CA ASN A 370 9.93 5.28 -19.59
C ASN A 370 8.42 5.02 -19.61
N PRO A 371 7.62 5.90 -20.20
CA PRO A 371 6.23 5.61 -20.53
C PRO A 371 6.12 4.32 -21.35
N ALA A 372 5.03 3.59 -21.20
CA ALA A 372 4.85 2.32 -21.88
C ALA A 372 4.91 2.44 -23.42
N CYS A 373 4.47 3.58 -23.97
CA CYS A 373 4.52 3.92 -25.39
C CYS A 373 4.28 5.43 -25.59
N GLU A 374 4.61 5.95 -26.77
CA GLU A 374 4.41 7.36 -27.13
C GLU A 374 2.93 7.79 -27.08
N LYS A 375 2.02 6.92 -27.54
CA LYS A 375 0.58 7.20 -27.48
C LYS A 375 0.07 7.55 -26.08
N GLN A 376 0.74 7.01 -25.04
CA GLN A 376 0.34 7.27 -23.66
C GLN A 376 0.58 8.73 -23.26
N LEU A 377 1.54 9.40 -23.89
CA LEU A 377 1.87 10.82 -23.63
C LEU A 377 0.86 11.76 -24.25
N GLU A 378 0.34 11.41 -25.44
CA GLU A 378 -0.56 12.27 -26.23
C GLU A 378 -2.04 11.96 -25.97
N HIS A 379 -2.37 10.67 -25.84
CA HIS A 379 -3.74 10.19 -25.82
C HIS A 379 -4.14 9.55 -24.47
N GLY A 380 -3.27 9.62 -23.44
CA GLY A 380 -3.53 9.01 -22.15
C GLY A 380 -3.44 7.48 -22.16
N VAL A 381 -3.83 6.86 -21.05
CA VAL A 381 -3.76 5.42 -20.90
C VAL A 381 -4.97 4.73 -21.54
N CYS A 382 -4.73 3.64 -22.26
CA CYS A 382 -5.79 2.87 -22.89
C CYS A 382 -6.82 2.37 -21.86
N PRO A 383 -8.11 2.66 -22.00
CA PRO A 383 -9.13 2.19 -21.05
C PRO A 383 -9.32 0.67 -21.13
N ASN A 384 -9.33 0.10 -22.34
CA ASN A 384 -9.67 -1.30 -22.60
C ASN A 384 -8.47 -2.20 -22.84
N ARG A 385 -7.23 -1.72 -22.68
CA ARG A 385 -6.02 -2.49 -22.94
C ARG A 385 -4.98 -2.24 -21.87
N ARG A 386 -4.26 -3.32 -21.51
CA ARG A 386 -3.11 -3.24 -20.61
C ARG A 386 -1.81 -3.44 -21.39
N CYS A 387 -0.75 -2.78 -20.95
CA CYS A 387 0.53 -2.79 -21.66
C CYS A 387 1.24 -4.16 -21.62
N LEU A 388 1.02 -4.94 -20.54
CA LEU A 388 1.71 -6.21 -20.30
C LEU A 388 0.79 -7.43 -20.21
N PHE A 389 -0.52 -7.25 -20.25
CA PHE A 389 -1.49 -8.35 -20.08
C PHE A 389 -2.50 -8.42 -21.24
N PRO A 390 -2.87 -9.64 -21.69
CA PRO A 390 -2.33 -10.97 -21.34
C PRO A 390 -0.95 -11.24 -21.96
N LYS A 391 -0.53 -10.43 -22.90
CA LYS A 391 0.79 -10.41 -23.53
C LYS A 391 1.24 -8.97 -23.76
N PRO A 392 2.52 -8.70 -23.92
CA PRO A 392 3.03 -7.36 -24.22
C PRO A 392 2.29 -6.72 -25.40
N CYS A 393 1.90 -5.45 -25.23
CA CYS A 393 1.26 -4.68 -26.29
C CYS A 393 2.24 -4.48 -27.46
N PRO A 394 1.83 -4.57 -28.73
CA PRO A 394 2.71 -4.31 -29.86
C PRO A 394 3.36 -2.92 -29.85
N ASN A 395 2.72 -1.94 -29.22
CA ASN A 395 3.27 -0.59 -29.09
C ASN A 395 4.13 -0.40 -27.81
N LEU A 396 4.30 -1.46 -27.01
CA LEU A 396 5.13 -1.36 -25.80
C LEU A 396 6.58 -1.13 -26.18
N ARG A 397 7.19 -0.13 -25.58
CA ARG A 397 8.63 0.12 -25.65
C ARG A 397 9.29 -0.44 -24.41
N ALA A 398 9.90 -1.61 -24.53
CA ALA A 398 10.69 -2.21 -23.47
C ALA A 398 12.16 -1.84 -23.71
N ASP A 399 12.66 -0.89 -22.93
CA ASP A 399 14.04 -0.41 -23.00
C ASP A 399 14.52 -0.03 -21.60
N HIS A 400 15.64 -0.64 -21.18
CA HIS A 400 16.25 -0.39 -19.88
C HIS A 400 17.56 0.42 -20.00
N SER A 401 17.91 0.94 -21.16
CA SER A 401 19.20 1.61 -21.40
C SER A 401 19.43 2.78 -20.45
N GLU A 402 18.43 3.65 -20.25
CA GLU A 402 18.52 4.78 -19.30
C GLU A 402 18.64 4.31 -17.84
N TYR A 403 18.07 3.12 -17.51
CA TYR A 403 18.20 2.57 -16.17
C TYR A 403 19.60 1.99 -15.94
N VAL A 404 20.20 1.38 -16.95
CA VAL A 404 21.60 0.92 -16.92
C VAL A 404 22.53 2.11 -16.71
N ASP A 405 22.38 3.20 -17.49
CA ASP A 405 23.17 4.44 -17.33
C ASP A 405 23.07 4.99 -15.91
N LEU A 406 21.87 5.08 -15.37
CA LEU A 406 21.65 5.52 -13.98
C LEU A 406 22.44 4.66 -12.98
N LEU A 407 22.34 3.34 -13.09
CA LEU A 407 23.00 2.41 -12.17
C LEU A 407 24.53 2.53 -12.26
N GLU A 408 25.10 2.62 -13.47
CA GLU A 408 26.53 2.78 -13.69
C GLU A 408 27.07 4.10 -13.13
N ARG A 409 26.34 5.17 -13.33
CA ARG A 409 26.71 6.47 -12.78
C ARG A 409 26.60 6.53 -11.24
N LEU A 410 25.67 5.80 -10.65
CA LEU A 410 25.61 5.66 -9.19
C LEU A 410 26.74 4.80 -8.63
N GLU A 411 27.14 3.72 -9.33
CA GLU A 411 28.30 2.89 -8.96
C GLU A 411 29.62 3.66 -9.04
N ALA A 412 29.72 4.63 -9.96
CA ALA A 412 30.92 5.47 -10.13
C ALA A 412 31.09 6.55 -9.07
N ILE A 413 30.12 6.77 -8.17
CA ILE A 413 30.23 7.79 -7.10
C ILE A 413 31.28 7.36 -6.07
N PRO A 414 32.29 8.23 -5.75
CA PRO A 414 33.25 7.95 -4.70
C PRO A 414 32.57 7.62 -3.37
N GLY A 415 32.99 6.51 -2.75
CA GLY A 415 32.40 6.02 -1.49
C GLY A 415 31.25 5.03 -1.67
N VAL A 416 30.65 4.92 -2.85
CA VAL A 416 29.67 3.87 -3.15
C VAL A 416 30.41 2.56 -3.49
N LYS A 417 30.10 1.52 -2.74
CA LYS A 417 30.65 0.16 -2.91
C LYS A 417 29.72 -0.75 -3.69
N LYS A 418 28.39 -0.59 -3.47
CA LYS A 418 27.34 -1.39 -4.12
C LYS A 418 26.06 -0.61 -4.22
N VAL A 419 25.37 -0.85 -5.34
CA VAL A 419 24.02 -0.36 -5.62
C VAL A 419 23.10 -1.58 -5.76
N PHE A 420 22.07 -1.68 -4.93
CA PHE A 420 21.13 -2.78 -4.96
C PHE A 420 19.78 -2.37 -5.55
N ILE A 421 19.06 -3.37 -6.06
CA ILE A 421 17.67 -3.27 -6.49
C ILE A 421 16.87 -4.22 -5.63
N ARG A 422 16.05 -3.67 -4.69
CA ARG A 422 15.18 -4.41 -3.78
C ARG A 422 13.70 -4.28 -4.10
N SER A 423 13.32 -3.19 -4.75
CA SER A 423 11.97 -2.98 -5.29
C SER A 423 11.65 -4.05 -6.34
N GLY A 424 10.36 -4.40 -6.45
CA GLY A 424 9.94 -5.49 -7.33
C GLY A 424 10.27 -5.24 -8.79
N ILE A 425 10.85 -6.24 -9.44
CA ILE A 425 11.11 -6.27 -10.89
C ILE A 425 9.88 -6.85 -11.62
N ARG A 426 9.44 -6.16 -12.67
CA ARG A 426 8.49 -6.73 -13.64
C ARG A 426 9.25 -7.62 -14.62
N PHE A 427 9.22 -8.91 -14.34
CA PHE A 427 9.94 -9.92 -15.12
C PHE A 427 9.42 -10.05 -16.55
N ASP A 428 8.14 -9.83 -16.78
CA ASP A 428 7.52 -9.83 -18.12
C ASP A 428 7.97 -8.63 -18.98
N TYR A 429 8.16 -7.44 -18.37
CA TYR A 429 8.74 -6.29 -19.03
C TYR A 429 10.23 -6.48 -19.28
N LEU A 430 10.95 -7.08 -18.34
CA LEU A 430 12.36 -7.42 -18.50
C LEU A 430 12.60 -8.37 -19.67
N LEU A 431 11.73 -9.39 -19.82
CA LEU A 431 11.80 -10.34 -20.95
C LEU A 431 11.33 -9.75 -22.28
N ALA A 432 10.57 -8.64 -22.26
CA ALA A 432 10.11 -7.95 -23.46
C ALA A 432 11.18 -7.01 -24.04
N ASP A 433 12.23 -6.69 -23.29
CA ASP A 433 13.38 -5.93 -23.78
C ASP A 433 14.20 -6.82 -24.74
N PRO A 434 14.42 -6.40 -25.99
CA PRO A 434 15.22 -7.16 -26.94
C PRO A 434 16.71 -7.21 -26.55
N LYS A 435 17.17 -6.33 -25.66
CA LYS A 435 18.53 -6.27 -25.15
C LYS A 435 18.63 -7.02 -23.82
N ASP A 436 19.69 -7.81 -23.66
CA ASP A 436 19.93 -8.56 -22.43
C ASP A 436 20.83 -7.81 -21.42
N ASP A 437 21.27 -6.61 -21.76
CA ASP A 437 22.30 -5.89 -21.01
C ASP A 437 21.85 -5.61 -19.57
N PHE A 438 20.63 -5.10 -19.38
CA PHE A 438 20.11 -4.88 -18.03
C PHE A 438 19.93 -6.18 -17.26
N PHE A 439 19.44 -7.26 -17.89
CA PHE A 439 19.26 -8.53 -17.17
C PHE A 439 20.59 -9.11 -16.70
N LYS A 440 21.61 -9.09 -17.56
CA LYS A 440 22.98 -9.51 -17.20
C LYS A 440 23.55 -8.65 -16.08
N LYS A 441 23.42 -7.32 -16.20
CA LYS A 441 23.91 -6.38 -15.19
C LYS A 441 23.17 -6.54 -13.86
N LEU A 442 21.85 -6.69 -13.88
CA LEU A 442 21.03 -6.96 -12.69
C LEU A 442 21.56 -8.16 -11.89
N VAL A 443 21.75 -9.30 -12.57
CA VAL A 443 22.24 -10.54 -11.95
C VAL A 443 23.67 -10.37 -11.46
N ARG A 444 24.53 -9.79 -12.29
CA ARG A 444 25.96 -9.65 -11.96
C ARG A 444 26.21 -8.65 -10.83
N ASP A 445 25.53 -7.50 -10.78
CA ASP A 445 25.94 -6.37 -9.95
C ASP A 445 24.93 -5.99 -8.85
N HIS A 446 23.61 -6.12 -9.10
CA HIS A 446 22.56 -5.48 -8.29
C HIS A 446 21.72 -6.41 -7.42
N VAL A 447 21.87 -7.74 -7.57
CA VAL A 447 21.21 -8.74 -6.71
C VAL A 447 22.13 -9.13 -5.57
N SER A 448 21.70 -8.89 -4.33
CA SER A 448 22.47 -9.16 -3.10
C SER A 448 22.39 -10.61 -2.60
N GLY A 449 22.04 -11.56 -3.48
CA GLY A 449 21.80 -12.98 -3.15
C GLY A 449 20.33 -13.38 -3.33
N GLN A 450 19.39 -12.47 -3.16
CA GLN A 450 17.96 -12.74 -3.35
C GLN A 450 17.32 -11.67 -4.22
N LEU A 451 16.52 -12.08 -5.21
CA LEU A 451 15.69 -11.19 -6.02
C LEU A 451 14.20 -11.46 -5.76
N LYS A 452 13.49 -10.42 -5.34
CA LYS A 452 12.04 -10.46 -5.14
C LYS A 452 11.32 -10.29 -6.46
N VAL A 453 10.41 -11.20 -6.78
CA VAL A 453 9.56 -11.16 -7.98
C VAL A 453 8.13 -11.56 -7.62
N ALA A 454 7.17 -11.12 -8.39
CA ALA A 454 5.76 -11.27 -8.07
C ALA A 454 4.99 -12.01 -9.19
N PRO A 455 5.14 -13.35 -9.34
CA PRO A 455 4.29 -14.13 -10.24
C PRO A 455 2.84 -14.21 -9.74
N GLU A 456 2.60 -14.16 -8.44
CA GLU A 456 1.35 -14.16 -7.68
C GLU A 456 0.64 -15.52 -7.67
N HIS A 457 0.56 -16.22 -8.80
CA HIS A 457 -0.10 -17.51 -8.97
C HIS A 457 0.46 -18.28 -10.17
N CYS A 458 0.03 -19.53 -10.38
CA CYS A 458 0.31 -20.29 -11.59
C CYS A 458 -0.93 -20.64 -12.41
N ALA A 459 -2.12 -20.70 -11.77
CA ALA A 459 -3.35 -21.09 -12.44
C ALA A 459 -3.82 -20.00 -13.42
N PRO A 460 -4.17 -20.35 -14.69
CA PRO A 460 -4.52 -19.38 -15.73
C PRO A 460 -5.70 -18.48 -15.37
N ASN A 461 -6.73 -19.02 -14.71
CA ASN A 461 -7.90 -18.25 -14.31
C ASN A 461 -7.57 -17.21 -13.23
N ALA A 462 -6.83 -17.60 -12.19
CA ALA A 462 -6.39 -16.70 -11.15
C ALA A 462 -5.51 -15.57 -11.73
N LEU A 463 -4.51 -15.90 -12.56
CA LEU A 463 -3.64 -14.92 -13.22
C LEU A 463 -4.42 -13.96 -14.12
N ARG A 464 -5.43 -14.46 -14.85
CA ARG A 464 -6.32 -13.64 -15.67
C ARG A 464 -7.09 -12.62 -14.83
N MET A 465 -7.66 -13.05 -13.70
CA MET A 465 -8.36 -12.15 -12.78
C MET A 465 -7.43 -11.19 -12.06
N MET A 466 -6.18 -11.54 -11.83
CA MET A 466 -5.15 -10.66 -11.30
C MET A 466 -4.63 -9.63 -12.33
N GLY A 467 -4.82 -9.90 -13.63
CA GLY A 467 -4.19 -9.11 -14.71
C GLY A 467 -2.68 -9.32 -14.79
N LYS A 468 -2.24 -10.57 -14.55
CA LYS A 468 -0.86 -11.02 -14.62
C LYS A 468 -0.61 -11.89 -15.85
N PRO A 469 0.64 -11.92 -16.38
CA PRO A 469 0.98 -12.78 -17.51
C PRO A 469 0.83 -14.26 -17.14
N PRO A 470 0.71 -15.16 -18.15
CA PRO A 470 0.72 -16.59 -17.94
C PRO A 470 1.98 -17.08 -17.22
N VAL A 471 1.89 -18.18 -16.47
CA VAL A 471 3.00 -18.70 -15.65
C VAL A 471 4.24 -19.07 -16.46
N GLU A 472 4.07 -19.47 -17.71
CA GLU A 472 5.18 -19.80 -18.64
C GLU A 472 6.14 -18.61 -18.87
N VAL A 473 5.63 -17.38 -18.72
CA VAL A 473 6.48 -16.18 -18.78
C VAL A 473 7.39 -16.12 -17.56
N TYR A 474 6.87 -16.48 -16.37
CA TYR A 474 7.66 -16.58 -15.16
C TYR A 474 8.68 -17.73 -15.23
N ASP A 475 8.29 -18.89 -15.75
CA ASP A 475 9.20 -20.04 -15.91
C ASP A 475 10.38 -19.68 -16.81
N ARG A 476 10.14 -19.03 -17.97
CA ARG A 476 11.22 -18.54 -18.86
C ARG A 476 12.15 -17.52 -18.17
N PHE A 477 11.55 -16.63 -17.37
CA PHE A 477 12.36 -15.68 -16.57
C PHE A 477 13.22 -16.41 -15.56
N ARG A 478 12.66 -17.38 -14.84
CA ARG A 478 13.35 -18.18 -13.81
C ARG A 478 14.52 -18.95 -14.42
N GLU A 479 14.32 -19.65 -15.54
CA GLU A 479 15.38 -20.36 -16.25
C GLU A 479 16.52 -19.43 -16.67
N LYS A 480 16.18 -18.28 -17.27
CA LYS A 480 17.17 -17.29 -17.70
C LYS A 480 17.93 -16.69 -16.51
N PHE A 481 17.25 -16.39 -15.42
CA PHE A 481 17.86 -15.86 -14.20
C PHE A 481 18.91 -16.83 -13.63
N PHE A 482 18.56 -18.09 -13.45
CA PHE A 482 19.49 -19.07 -12.90
C PHE A 482 20.65 -19.39 -13.84
N ARG A 483 20.41 -19.41 -15.15
CA ARG A 483 21.50 -19.54 -16.14
C ARG A 483 22.48 -18.39 -16.03
N LEU A 484 22.02 -17.13 -16.04
CA LEU A 484 22.87 -15.96 -15.90
C LEU A 484 23.59 -15.92 -14.55
N SER A 485 22.93 -16.35 -13.47
CA SER A 485 23.54 -16.47 -12.14
C SER A 485 24.73 -17.44 -12.16
N ALA A 486 24.54 -18.61 -12.77
CA ALA A 486 25.59 -19.61 -12.92
C ALA A 486 26.75 -19.11 -13.81
N GLU A 487 26.46 -18.45 -14.94
CA GLU A 487 27.44 -17.81 -15.82
C GLU A 487 28.29 -16.76 -15.06
N CYS A 488 27.68 -16.03 -14.10
CA CYS A 488 28.36 -15.07 -13.24
C CYS A 488 29.07 -15.73 -12.03
N GLY A 489 29.04 -17.05 -11.88
CA GLY A 489 29.64 -17.77 -10.74
C GLY A 489 28.96 -17.43 -9.40
N LYS A 490 27.67 -17.05 -9.40
CA LYS A 490 26.94 -16.62 -8.20
C LYS A 490 25.90 -17.63 -7.77
N GLU A 491 25.73 -17.75 -6.45
CA GLU A 491 24.64 -18.47 -5.84
C GLU A 491 23.54 -17.46 -5.43
N GLN A 492 22.51 -17.35 -6.26
CA GLN A 492 21.41 -16.41 -6.07
C GLN A 492 20.07 -17.14 -6.08
N TYR A 493 19.09 -16.55 -5.39
CA TYR A 493 17.76 -17.14 -5.20
C TYR A 493 16.67 -16.16 -5.64
N LEU A 494 15.58 -16.72 -6.15
CA LEU A 494 14.35 -15.97 -6.37
C LEU A 494 13.45 -16.12 -5.14
N VAL A 495 12.85 -15.00 -4.71
CA VAL A 495 11.83 -14.95 -3.66
C VAL A 495 10.52 -14.55 -4.33
N PRO A 496 9.73 -15.55 -4.82
CA PRO A 496 8.46 -15.26 -5.46
C PRO A 496 7.39 -14.93 -4.43
N TYR A 497 6.69 -13.81 -4.66
CA TYR A 497 5.45 -13.50 -3.96
C TYR A 497 4.31 -14.27 -4.58
N LEU A 498 3.57 -15.01 -3.73
CA LEU A 498 2.39 -15.78 -4.08
C LEU A 498 1.22 -15.36 -3.21
N MET A 499 0.02 -15.37 -3.78
CA MET A 499 -1.20 -14.88 -3.15
C MET A 499 -2.29 -15.94 -3.19
N SER A 500 -2.87 -16.26 -2.01
CA SER A 500 -4.06 -17.12 -1.90
C SER A 500 -5.35 -16.31 -1.94
N SER A 501 -6.44 -16.97 -2.26
CA SER A 501 -7.81 -16.46 -2.12
C SER A 501 -8.12 -15.19 -2.91
N HIS A 502 -7.39 -14.93 -4.00
CA HIS A 502 -7.73 -13.86 -4.94
C HIS A 502 -9.02 -14.23 -5.71
N PRO A 503 -9.92 -13.27 -6.03
CA PRO A 503 -11.04 -13.53 -6.92
C PRO A 503 -10.62 -14.26 -8.19
N GLY A 504 -11.36 -15.32 -8.56
CA GLY A 504 -11.02 -16.23 -9.64
C GLY A 504 -10.12 -17.40 -9.26
N CYS A 505 -9.68 -17.50 -8.00
CA CYS A 505 -8.90 -18.64 -7.49
C CYS A 505 -9.84 -19.62 -6.79
N THR A 506 -10.11 -20.79 -7.41
CA THR A 506 -10.85 -21.91 -6.83
C THR A 506 -9.94 -22.75 -5.92
N MET A 507 -10.51 -23.72 -5.22
CA MET A 507 -9.69 -24.66 -4.43
C MET A 507 -8.81 -25.53 -5.34
N ASP A 508 -9.28 -25.90 -6.53
CA ASP A 508 -8.47 -26.61 -7.53
C ASP A 508 -7.27 -25.76 -8.00
N ASP A 509 -7.49 -24.46 -8.25
CA ASP A 509 -6.40 -23.55 -8.61
C ASP A 509 -5.35 -23.46 -7.50
N ALA A 510 -5.78 -23.44 -6.22
CA ALA A 510 -4.89 -23.43 -5.07
C ALA A 510 -4.13 -24.77 -4.90
N ALA A 511 -4.79 -25.91 -5.16
CA ALA A 511 -4.16 -27.23 -5.17
C ALA A 511 -3.10 -27.31 -6.27
N HIS A 512 -3.43 -26.85 -7.49
CA HIS A 512 -2.50 -26.79 -8.61
C HIS A 512 -1.28 -25.90 -8.29
N LEU A 513 -1.48 -24.76 -7.60
CA LEU A 513 -0.37 -23.91 -7.15
C LEU A 513 0.56 -24.64 -6.16
N ALA A 514 0.00 -25.44 -5.24
CA ALA A 514 0.81 -26.20 -4.29
C ALA A 514 1.69 -27.25 -4.99
N VAL A 515 1.13 -27.97 -5.99
CA VAL A 515 1.88 -28.92 -6.83
C VAL A 515 2.94 -28.21 -7.65
N TYR A 516 2.61 -27.07 -8.25
CA TYR A 516 3.57 -26.22 -8.98
C TYR A 516 4.75 -25.82 -8.09
N MET A 517 4.49 -25.34 -6.86
CA MET A 517 5.53 -24.99 -5.89
C MET A 517 6.41 -26.19 -5.54
N LYS A 518 5.82 -27.36 -5.32
CA LYS A 518 6.56 -28.61 -5.08
C LYS A 518 7.49 -28.93 -6.24
N ARG A 519 6.99 -28.85 -7.48
CA ARG A 519 7.74 -29.11 -8.72
C ARG A 519 8.95 -28.18 -8.87
N ILE A 520 8.80 -26.88 -8.56
CA ILE A 520 9.90 -25.91 -8.69
C ILE A 520 10.79 -25.82 -7.44
N GLY A 521 10.54 -26.65 -6.42
CA GLY A 521 11.32 -26.66 -5.18
C GLY A 521 11.11 -25.48 -4.25
N LEU A 522 9.98 -24.78 -4.37
CA LEU A 522 9.67 -23.59 -3.60
C LEU A 522 8.97 -23.93 -2.27
N ASP A 523 9.48 -23.35 -1.18
CA ASP A 523 8.90 -23.47 0.16
C ASP A 523 8.82 -22.06 0.79
N PRO A 524 7.73 -21.32 0.58
CA PRO A 524 7.63 -19.96 1.07
C PRO A 524 7.42 -19.91 2.58
N GLU A 525 8.30 -19.22 3.28
CA GLU A 525 8.14 -18.95 4.72
C GLU A 525 6.99 -17.98 4.98
N GLN A 526 6.86 -16.97 4.14
CA GLN A 526 5.80 -15.97 4.20
C GLN A 526 4.86 -16.10 3.00
N VAL A 527 3.58 -16.11 3.27
CA VAL A 527 2.51 -16.17 2.28
C VAL A 527 1.53 -15.03 2.49
N GLN A 528 0.96 -14.55 1.39
CA GLN A 528 -0.01 -13.47 1.41
C GLN A 528 -1.39 -14.00 1.05
N ASP A 529 -2.39 -13.63 1.86
CA ASP A 529 -3.78 -13.77 1.45
C ASP A 529 -4.19 -12.51 0.70
N PHE A 530 -5.10 -12.65 -0.26
CA PHE A 530 -5.70 -11.49 -0.91
C PHE A 530 -6.30 -10.55 0.14
N TYR A 531 -5.94 -9.28 0.03
CA TYR A 531 -6.39 -8.22 0.91
C TYR A 531 -7.26 -7.24 0.14
N PRO A 532 -8.59 -7.25 0.32
CA PRO A 532 -9.47 -6.35 -0.39
C PRO A 532 -9.17 -4.88 -0.04
N THR A 533 -8.46 -4.22 -0.93
CA THR A 533 -8.07 -2.81 -0.78
C THR A 533 -9.02 -1.93 -1.59
N PRO A 534 -9.65 -0.90 -0.99
CA PRO A 534 -10.53 0.01 -1.71
C PRO A 534 -9.89 0.59 -2.98
N GLY A 535 -10.68 0.88 -4.01
CA GLY A 535 -10.20 1.43 -5.27
C GLY A 535 -9.48 0.44 -6.18
N THR A 536 -9.61 -0.88 -5.96
CA THR A 536 -9.03 -1.91 -6.83
C THR A 536 -10.11 -2.77 -7.49
N ALA A 537 -9.87 -3.19 -8.73
CA ALA A 537 -10.80 -4.06 -9.46
C ALA A 537 -11.01 -5.41 -8.75
N SER A 538 -9.97 -5.96 -8.14
CA SER A 538 -10.08 -7.21 -7.37
C SER A 538 -10.97 -7.08 -6.15
N THR A 539 -11.01 -5.91 -5.50
CA THR A 539 -11.94 -5.67 -4.39
C THR A 539 -13.39 -5.59 -4.88
N VAL A 540 -13.61 -5.03 -6.08
CA VAL A 540 -14.94 -5.05 -6.69
C VAL A 540 -15.36 -6.48 -6.99
N MET A 541 -14.51 -7.29 -7.63
CA MET A 541 -14.76 -8.72 -7.86
C MET A 541 -15.06 -9.45 -6.56
N TYR A 542 -14.29 -9.17 -5.50
CA TYR A 542 -14.47 -9.78 -4.18
C TYR A 542 -15.84 -9.50 -3.57
N TYR A 543 -16.29 -8.25 -3.63
CA TYR A 543 -17.56 -7.83 -3.05
C TYR A 543 -18.76 -8.23 -3.92
N THR A 544 -18.65 -8.02 -5.25
CA THR A 544 -19.80 -8.17 -6.14
C THR A 544 -19.94 -9.57 -6.73
N GLY A 545 -18.85 -10.35 -6.80
CA GLY A 545 -18.80 -11.58 -7.58
C GLY A 545 -18.76 -11.33 -9.09
N LEU A 546 -18.48 -10.10 -9.55
CA LEU A 546 -18.49 -9.70 -10.95
C LEU A 546 -17.17 -9.08 -11.38
N ASP A 547 -16.70 -9.40 -12.56
CA ASP A 547 -15.62 -8.65 -13.22
C ASP A 547 -16.18 -7.29 -13.68
N PRO A 548 -15.69 -6.16 -13.12
CA PRO A 548 -16.24 -4.83 -13.43
C PRO A 548 -16.04 -4.43 -14.90
N PHE A 549 -15.11 -5.05 -15.62
CA PHE A 549 -14.81 -4.72 -17.01
C PHE A 549 -15.67 -5.48 -18.01
N THR A 550 -16.07 -6.71 -17.69
CA THR A 550 -16.83 -7.59 -18.59
C THR A 550 -18.25 -7.87 -18.12
N GLY A 551 -18.56 -7.61 -16.84
CA GLY A 551 -19.84 -7.95 -16.20
C GLY A 551 -20.05 -9.46 -15.96
N LYS A 552 -19.04 -10.30 -16.23
CA LYS A 552 -19.11 -11.74 -16.03
C LYS A 552 -18.92 -12.11 -14.56
N GLU A 553 -19.56 -13.18 -14.15
CA GLU A 553 -19.39 -13.75 -12.81
C GLU A 553 -17.95 -14.21 -12.58
N VAL A 554 -17.48 -14.00 -11.35
CA VAL A 554 -16.14 -14.37 -10.87
C VAL A 554 -16.30 -15.11 -9.56
N TYR A 555 -15.81 -16.35 -9.53
CA TYR A 555 -15.71 -17.09 -8.27
C TYR A 555 -14.88 -16.31 -7.24
N THR A 556 -15.34 -16.31 -6.00
CA THR A 556 -14.64 -15.63 -4.90
C THR A 556 -14.79 -16.41 -3.61
N ALA A 557 -13.66 -16.82 -3.04
CA ALA A 557 -13.60 -17.41 -1.71
C ALA A 557 -13.89 -16.32 -0.66
N THR A 558 -15.14 -16.20 -0.22
CA THR A 558 -15.56 -15.26 0.84
C THR A 558 -15.56 -15.91 2.21
N ASP A 559 -15.78 -17.22 2.28
CA ASP A 559 -15.74 -17.96 3.54
C ASP A 559 -14.34 -17.96 4.16
N TYR A 560 -14.27 -17.67 5.46
CA TYR A 560 -13.00 -17.59 6.18
C TYR A 560 -12.28 -18.94 6.27
N HIS A 561 -13.04 -20.03 6.40
CA HIS A 561 -12.50 -21.38 6.49
C HIS A 561 -11.84 -21.78 5.17
N GLU A 562 -12.54 -21.56 4.04
CA GLU A 562 -11.98 -21.81 2.72
C GLU A 562 -10.69 -21.03 2.47
N LYS A 563 -10.63 -19.75 2.88
CA LYS A 563 -9.38 -18.95 2.79
C LYS A 563 -8.25 -19.57 3.60
N GLN A 564 -8.56 -20.12 4.78
CA GLN A 564 -7.54 -20.83 5.58
C GLN A 564 -7.03 -22.10 4.91
N LEU A 565 -7.91 -22.82 4.20
CA LEU A 565 -7.52 -24.02 3.44
C LEU A 565 -6.62 -23.63 2.27
N GLN A 566 -7.01 -22.65 1.45
CA GLN A 566 -6.18 -22.15 0.35
C GLN A 566 -4.81 -21.64 0.83
N ARG A 567 -4.77 -20.92 1.95
CA ARG A 567 -3.52 -20.47 2.58
C ARG A 567 -2.64 -21.63 3.06
N ALA A 568 -3.26 -22.68 3.62
CA ALA A 568 -2.52 -23.86 4.09
C ALA A 568 -1.81 -24.57 2.94
N LEU A 569 -2.37 -24.54 1.73
CA LEU A 569 -1.77 -25.10 0.52
C LEU A 569 -0.49 -24.35 0.09
N LEU A 570 -0.40 -23.06 0.31
CA LEU A 570 0.84 -22.28 0.08
C LEU A 570 1.98 -22.71 1.04
N GLN A 571 1.63 -23.26 2.21
CA GLN A 571 2.59 -23.73 3.22
C GLN A 571 2.43 -25.24 3.44
N TRP A 572 2.32 -25.99 2.37
CA TRP A 572 1.97 -27.40 2.36
C TRP A 572 2.96 -28.30 3.10
N LYS A 573 4.23 -27.92 3.19
CA LYS A 573 5.26 -28.69 3.92
C LYS A 573 5.10 -28.63 5.43
N ARG A 574 4.37 -27.66 5.97
CA ARG A 574 4.20 -27.50 7.40
C ARG A 574 3.33 -28.64 7.95
N PRO A 575 3.81 -29.40 8.96
CA PRO A 575 3.07 -30.54 9.50
C PRO A 575 1.67 -30.19 10.00
N GLU A 576 1.51 -29.00 10.59
CA GLU A 576 0.23 -28.49 11.08
C GLU A 576 -0.82 -28.26 9.98
N ASN A 577 -0.40 -28.10 8.74
CA ASN A 577 -1.29 -27.91 7.60
C ASN A 577 -1.80 -29.21 6.99
N ARG A 578 -1.24 -30.37 7.31
CA ARG A 578 -1.63 -31.67 6.73
C ARG A 578 -3.12 -31.98 6.89
N ARG A 579 -3.70 -31.66 8.04
CA ARG A 579 -5.14 -31.85 8.28
C ARG A 579 -5.96 -30.96 7.33
N LYS A 580 -5.59 -29.67 7.21
CA LYS A 580 -6.28 -28.71 6.32
C LYS A 580 -6.15 -29.11 4.85
N ILE A 581 -5.02 -29.66 4.44
CA ILE A 581 -4.80 -30.14 3.07
C ILE A 581 -5.73 -31.31 2.76
N ARG A 582 -5.95 -32.25 3.68
CA ARG A 582 -6.93 -33.33 3.50
C ARG A 582 -8.36 -32.78 3.45
N GLU A 583 -8.69 -31.84 4.31
CA GLU A 583 -10.00 -31.18 4.33
C GLU A 583 -10.27 -30.38 3.03
N ALA A 584 -9.23 -29.74 2.44
CA ALA A 584 -9.34 -29.05 1.16
C ALA A 584 -9.77 -29.98 0.01
N MET A 585 -9.53 -31.30 0.10
CA MET A 585 -10.00 -32.26 -0.90
C MET A 585 -11.53 -32.28 -1.06
N ASP A 586 -12.25 -31.98 0.04
CA ASP A 586 -13.73 -31.94 0.01
C ASP A 586 -14.29 -30.75 -0.79
N TYR A 587 -13.45 -29.73 -1.02
CA TYR A 587 -13.76 -28.53 -1.80
C TYR A 587 -13.26 -28.62 -3.25
N CYS A 588 -12.54 -29.69 -3.60
CA CYS A 588 -11.94 -29.89 -4.92
C CYS A 588 -12.79 -30.76 -5.83
N THR A 589 -12.68 -30.50 -7.14
CA THR A 589 -13.05 -31.47 -8.17
C THR A 589 -12.11 -32.66 -8.15
N GLU A 590 -12.38 -33.67 -8.99
CA GLU A 590 -11.50 -34.86 -9.11
C GLU A 590 -10.05 -34.48 -9.51
N ALA A 591 -9.89 -33.42 -10.32
CA ALA A 591 -8.57 -32.94 -10.72
C ALA A 591 -7.77 -32.35 -9.53
N GLY A 592 -8.39 -31.47 -8.76
CA GLY A 592 -7.75 -30.90 -7.58
C GLY A 592 -7.49 -31.93 -6.47
N ARG A 593 -8.36 -32.94 -6.33
CA ARG A 593 -8.11 -34.07 -5.41
C ARG A 593 -6.84 -34.84 -5.78
N ARG A 594 -6.66 -35.17 -7.07
CA ARG A 594 -5.44 -35.81 -7.56
C ARG A 594 -4.19 -34.98 -7.28
N ASP A 595 -4.26 -33.66 -7.51
CA ASP A 595 -3.16 -32.74 -7.16
C ASP A 595 -2.81 -32.83 -5.67
N LEU A 596 -3.80 -32.83 -4.78
CA LEU A 596 -3.57 -32.91 -3.33
C LEU A 596 -3.08 -34.30 -2.87
N GLU A 597 -3.55 -35.38 -3.49
CA GLU A 597 -3.04 -36.73 -3.26
C GLU A 597 -1.56 -36.82 -3.66
N GLU A 598 -1.19 -36.31 -4.84
CA GLU A 598 0.20 -36.22 -5.29
C GLU A 598 1.06 -35.39 -4.33
N LEU A 599 0.51 -34.28 -3.82
CA LEU A 599 1.19 -33.42 -2.86
C LEU A 599 1.50 -34.16 -1.56
N LEU A 600 0.53 -34.96 -1.04
CA LEU A 600 0.64 -35.70 0.21
C LEU A 600 1.46 -36.99 0.10
N ALA A 601 1.48 -37.62 -1.09
CA ALA A 601 2.18 -38.89 -1.32
C ALA A 601 3.71 -38.80 -1.26
N GLY A 602 4.28 -37.64 -1.09
CA GLY A 602 5.73 -37.45 -0.92
C GLY A 602 6.56 -37.83 -2.16
N SER A 603 5.97 -37.73 -3.37
CA SER A 603 6.71 -37.98 -4.63
C SER A 603 8.03 -37.21 -4.65
N PRO A 604 9.16 -37.83 -5.03
CA PRO A 604 10.44 -37.15 -5.11
C PRO A 604 10.29 -35.99 -6.10
N GLY A 605 10.56 -34.77 -5.63
CA GLY A 605 10.55 -33.58 -6.49
C GLY A 605 11.43 -33.81 -7.71
N ILE A 606 10.94 -33.41 -8.89
CA ILE A 606 11.76 -33.30 -10.07
C ILE A 606 12.86 -32.29 -9.72
N HIS A 607 14.09 -32.78 -9.64
CA HIS A 607 15.28 -32.00 -9.29
C HIS A 607 15.40 -30.80 -10.23
N ASP A 608 15.62 -29.65 -9.66
CA ASP A 608 16.04 -28.45 -10.39
C ASP A 608 17.32 -28.80 -11.20
N PRO A 609 17.31 -28.63 -12.54
CA PRO A 609 18.50 -28.91 -13.35
C PRO A 609 19.74 -28.16 -12.89
N ALA A 610 19.60 -27.04 -12.19
CA ALA A 610 20.70 -26.27 -11.61
C ALA A 610 21.36 -26.96 -10.39
N ARG A 611 20.74 -28.00 -9.79
CA ARG A 611 21.34 -28.77 -8.70
C ARG A 611 22.10 -30.03 -9.16
N GLN A 612 22.05 -30.43 -10.42
CA GLN A 612 22.72 -31.65 -10.92
C GLN A 612 24.25 -31.52 -11.10
N GLY A 613 24.86 -30.42 -10.71
CA GLY A 613 26.31 -30.18 -10.90
C GLY A 613 27.24 -30.66 -9.79
N LYS A 614 26.78 -31.23 -8.70
CA LYS A 614 27.68 -31.74 -7.62
C LYS A 614 27.15 -33.00 -6.94
N GLN A 615 27.02 -34.10 -7.66
CA GLN A 615 27.21 -35.41 -7.03
C GLN A 615 28.70 -35.60 -6.80
N LYS A 616 29.09 -35.59 -5.53
CA LYS A 616 30.43 -35.98 -5.12
C LYS A 616 30.65 -37.43 -5.56
N GLU A 617 31.60 -37.65 -6.45
CA GLU A 617 32.18 -38.95 -6.65
C GLU A 617 32.61 -39.52 -5.30
N ALA A 618 32.06 -40.69 -4.95
CA ALA A 618 32.48 -41.45 -3.82
C ALA A 618 33.93 -41.91 -4.04
N ARG A 619 34.87 -41.34 -3.32
CA ARG A 619 36.22 -41.88 -3.23
C ARG A 619 36.20 -43.15 -2.40
N PRO A 620 36.93 -44.22 -2.86
CA PRO A 620 37.00 -45.43 -2.13
C PRO A 620 37.76 -45.27 -0.80
N SER A 621 37.26 -45.93 0.23
CA SER A 621 37.85 -46.02 1.56
C SER A 621 39.26 -46.59 1.49
N ASN A 622 40.22 -45.79 1.91
CA ASN A 622 41.57 -46.31 2.25
C ASN A 622 41.75 -46.14 3.76
N ASP A 623 41.68 -47.26 4.44
CA ASP A 623 42.10 -47.41 5.82
C ASP A 623 43.58 -47.05 5.98
N ARG A 624 43.88 -46.07 6.85
CA ARG A 624 45.17 -45.94 7.54
C ARG A 624 44.98 -45.38 8.93
N PRO A 625 45.78 -45.87 9.90
CA PRO A 625 45.48 -45.73 11.34
C PRO A 625 45.87 -44.35 11.90
N ALA A 626 45.27 -44.04 13.02
CA ALA A 626 45.44 -42.84 13.83
C ALA A 626 46.91 -42.62 14.22
N LYS A 627 47.42 -41.40 14.00
CA LYS A 627 48.58 -40.87 14.70
C LYS A 627 48.22 -39.56 15.38
N ASP A 628 48.59 -39.56 16.65
CA ASP A 628 48.48 -38.48 17.63
C ASP A 628 48.92 -37.12 17.09
N ARG A 629 48.18 -36.07 17.38
CA ARG A 629 48.62 -34.67 17.34
C ARG A 629 48.25 -33.97 18.65
N PRO A 630 49.18 -33.23 19.24
CA PRO A 630 49.00 -32.63 20.55
C PRO A 630 48.11 -31.38 20.50
N ALA A 631 47.43 -31.18 21.61
CA ALA A 631 46.63 -30.00 21.91
C ALA A 631 47.46 -28.70 21.83
N LYS A 632 46.99 -27.69 21.12
CA LYS A 632 47.51 -26.34 21.22
C LYS A 632 46.51 -25.47 21.97
N ASP A 633 46.97 -24.98 23.07
CA ASP A 633 46.35 -24.01 23.97
C ASP A 633 45.87 -22.76 23.22
N ARG A 634 44.67 -22.30 23.51
CA ARG A 634 44.21 -20.95 23.27
C ARG A 634 44.04 -20.26 24.62
N PRO A 635 44.60 -19.06 24.80
CA PRO A 635 44.45 -18.37 26.06
C PRO A 635 43.06 -17.72 26.18
N ALA A 636 42.47 -17.90 27.35
CA ALA A 636 41.29 -17.21 27.84
C ALA A 636 41.61 -15.72 27.97
N LYS A 637 40.74 -14.87 27.43
CA LYS A 637 40.71 -13.44 27.78
C LYS A 637 39.53 -13.21 28.70
N ASP A 638 39.89 -12.91 29.94
CA ASP A 638 39.03 -12.39 30.98
C ASP A 638 38.40 -11.08 30.59
N LEU A 639 37.11 -10.96 30.79
CA LEU A 639 36.40 -9.68 30.89
C LEU A 639 35.69 -9.62 32.23
N PRO A 640 35.81 -8.49 32.97
CA PRO A 640 35.35 -8.43 34.35
C PRO A 640 33.82 -8.29 34.43
N ALA A 641 33.28 -8.96 35.43
CA ALA A 641 31.90 -8.84 35.89
C ALA A 641 31.69 -7.43 36.48
N LYS A 642 30.64 -6.76 36.01
CA LYS A 642 30.08 -5.58 36.69
C LYS A 642 28.69 -5.90 37.19
N ASP A 643 28.55 -5.61 38.45
CA ASP A 643 27.43 -5.70 39.35
C ASP A 643 26.05 -5.45 38.78
N ARG A 644 25.14 -6.37 39.10
CA ARG A 644 23.70 -6.15 39.03
C ARG A 644 23.17 -6.03 40.47
N PRO A 645 22.42 -5.00 40.82
CA PRO A 645 21.75 -4.95 42.10
C PRO A 645 20.54 -5.88 42.13
N ALA A 646 20.40 -6.57 43.25
CA ALA A 646 19.29 -7.44 43.60
C ALA A 646 17.98 -6.65 43.67
N LYS A 647 16.93 -7.15 43.07
CA LYS A 647 15.55 -6.68 43.33
C LYS A 647 14.89 -7.65 44.30
N ASP A 648 14.53 -7.09 45.42
CA ASP A 648 13.72 -7.72 46.47
C ASP A 648 12.37 -8.18 45.95
N ARG A 649 12.03 -9.42 46.32
CA ARG A 649 10.67 -9.95 46.24
C ARG A 649 10.04 -9.80 47.63
N PRO A 650 8.82 -9.26 47.76
CA PRO A 650 8.11 -9.38 49.02
C PRO A 650 7.45 -10.74 49.17
N ALA A 651 7.53 -11.25 50.40
CA ALA A 651 7.06 -12.50 50.88
C ALA A 651 5.54 -12.67 50.81
N LYS A 652 5.09 -13.89 50.57
CA LYS A 652 3.72 -14.34 50.79
C LYS A 652 3.49 -14.52 52.28
N GLU A 653 2.57 -13.76 52.86
CA GLU A 653 1.93 -14.13 54.13
C GLU A 653 0.69 -14.96 53.83
N GLN A 654 0.68 -16.15 54.41
CA GLN A 654 -0.50 -16.96 54.64
C GLN A 654 -1.16 -16.54 55.95
N SER A 655 -2.45 -16.25 55.95
CA SER A 655 -3.27 -16.34 57.16
C SER A 655 -4.62 -16.97 56.83
N SER A 656 -4.85 -18.00 57.63
CA SER A 656 -5.96 -18.91 57.74
C SER A 656 -7.20 -18.29 58.40
N GLY A 657 -8.39 -18.77 57.96
CA GLY A 657 -9.57 -18.97 58.80
C GLY A 657 -10.41 -17.75 59.07
N ASP A 658 -11.68 -17.70 58.90
CA ASP A 658 -12.70 -18.51 59.54
C ASP A 658 -14.11 -18.24 58.97
N ARG A 659 -14.99 -19.20 59.18
CA ARG A 659 -16.41 -19.24 58.78
C ARG A 659 -17.27 -18.22 59.54
N SER A 660 -18.26 -17.66 58.89
CA SER A 660 -19.66 -17.76 59.44
C SER A 660 -20.72 -17.24 58.49
N ARG A 661 -21.74 -18.01 58.41
CA ARG A 661 -23.13 -17.95 57.93
C ARG A 661 -23.86 -16.66 58.27
N ASN A 662 -24.70 -16.17 57.42
CA ASN A 662 -26.19 -16.06 57.47
C ASN A 662 -26.63 -14.88 56.62
N SER A 663 -27.47 -15.08 55.71
CA SER A 663 -28.91 -15.23 55.55
C SER A 663 -29.64 -13.96 55.12
N ARG A 664 -30.38 -14.18 54.03
CA ARG A 664 -31.73 -13.69 53.69
C ARG A 664 -32.02 -12.25 53.31
N SER A 665 -32.61 -12.23 52.14
CA SER A 665 -33.87 -11.56 51.68
C SER A 665 -33.62 -10.18 51.10
N GLY A 666 -34.21 -9.78 49.99
CA GLY A 666 -35.40 -10.18 49.26
C GLY A 666 -35.64 -9.16 48.15
N SER A 667 -36.20 -9.67 47.11
CA SER A 667 -37.22 -9.13 46.22
C SER A 667 -37.17 -7.69 45.72
N GLY A 668 -37.32 -7.57 44.40
CA GLY A 668 -37.80 -6.35 43.75
C GLY A 668 -37.74 -6.39 42.24
N LYS A 669 -38.60 -7.21 41.60
CA LYS A 669 -38.94 -7.10 40.17
C LYS A 669 -39.77 -5.84 39.94
N ALA A 670 -39.49 -5.11 38.87
CA ALA A 670 -40.52 -4.37 38.15
C ALA A 670 -40.20 -4.32 36.67
N ALA A 671 -40.89 -5.10 35.92
CA ALA A 671 -41.10 -5.02 34.49
C ALA A 671 -42.09 -3.89 34.20
N TYR A 672 -41.88 -3.13 33.14
CA TYR A 672 -42.97 -2.39 32.49
C TYR A 672 -42.85 -2.56 30.98
N SER A 673 -43.88 -3.16 30.41
CA SER A 673 -44.16 -3.28 28.97
C SER A 673 -45.47 -2.51 28.67
N PRO A 674 -45.88 -2.33 27.41
CA PRO A 674 -46.41 -1.08 26.88
C PRO A 674 -47.95 -1.02 26.84
N ARG A 675 -48.52 0.17 26.64
CA ARG A 675 -49.92 0.33 26.23
C ARG A 675 -50.06 1.20 24.98
N ASN A 676 -50.68 0.59 24.01
CA ASN A 676 -51.43 1.07 22.86
C ASN A 676 -52.66 1.92 23.26
N SER A 677 -52.99 2.88 22.41
CA SER A 677 -54.32 3.31 21.99
C SER A 677 -54.24 4.77 21.52
N GLY A 678 -54.76 5.23 20.40
CA GLY A 678 -55.77 4.83 19.49
C GLY A 678 -56.04 6.04 18.60
N SER A 679 -56.25 5.80 17.32
CA SER A 679 -56.84 6.79 16.39
C SER A 679 -58.26 7.12 16.78
N PRO A 680 -58.89 8.23 16.35
CA PRO A 680 -59.59 8.18 15.09
C PRO A 680 -59.77 9.49 14.25
N GLN A 681 -59.88 9.25 12.95
CA GLN A 681 -60.86 9.78 11.96
C GLN A 681 -61.01 11.29 11.66
N LYS A 682 -60.75 11.56 10.34
CA LYS A 682 -61.60 12.16 9.30
C LYS A 682 -62.35 13.50 9.52
N LYS A 683 -62.07 14.36 8.54
CA LYS A 683 -62.96 15.14 7.63
C LYS A 683 -62.26 16.46 7.33
N GLY A 684 -62.11 16.96 6.14
CA GLY A 684 -62.85 16.89 4.90
C GLY A 684 -62.93 18.26 4.29
N LYS A 685 -62.53 18.34 3.00
CA LYS A 685 -63.01 19.33 1.97
C LYS A 685 -62.66 20.81 2.06
N LYS A 686 -61.99 21.28 1.04
CA LYS A 686 -62.38 21.98 -0.17
C LYS A 686 -61.75 23.36 -0.38
N SER A 687 -61.12 23.45 -1.55
CA SER A 687 -61.18 24.55 -2.58
C SER A 687 -60.61 25.92 -2.20
N GLY A 688 -59.72 26.36 -3.03
CA GLY A 688 -59.89 27.01 -4.25
C GLY A 688 -58.97 28.22 -4.43
N ARG A 689 -58.40 28.27 -5.55
CA ARG A 689 -57.70 29.19 -6.39
C ARG A 689 -56.20 29.06 -6.39
#